data_5d19fe33912ca3ac4923f11292084a17
#
_entry.id   5d19fe33912ca3ac4923f11292084a17
#
_cell.length_a   1.000
_cell.length_b   1.000
_cell.length_c   1.000
_cell.angle_alpha   90.00
_cell.angle_beta   90.00
_cell.angle_gamma   90.00
#
_symmetry.space_group_name_H-M   'P 1'
#
loop_
_entity.id
_entity.type
_entity.pdbx_description
1 polymer ?
#
loop_
_entity_poly.entity_id
_entity_poly.type
_entity_poly.pdbx_seq_one_letter_code
_entity_poly.pdbx_strand_id
1 'polypeptide(L)'
;MLFKLSFRNITRSVKDYAIYFFTLVLGVTLFYVFNSVGSQAAVLELNNAKKLIVELLSKILSGMSILVVAILGALIIYASRFLIKRRNKEFAIYLTLGMSKRKISRLLFFETLMIGIISLAVGLLVGIGASQLISILIGRLFEADMSKFQFVFSEKAFFDTILYFGLIYLVVIVFNTIIVGRLKIIDLLHGSKKSEKAFLKNPLLRAIVFVLSSFGLSYAYWWVTNDKVSMMDRINNLLWPVAIGVITTFLLFWSFSGLIMEILTRSKRFYYRGLNSFIFRQVSSKINTAVVSMSLISLLLFLTISILSLCFSINESMKKELAYNTPVDAFIELTDYNAVFGPNGPGYGPSVDSSDQDWNSQVKESQKYMQKSIYQRLTEKDEEIAKSIKEHLEINVYADHTLTFKQALQAEYLTGLVGEFMSKTAVPILRVSDYNKIAKLYHREEISLADNQYQILADYKPMSDSIDKSLASGFQINYRGQTLSPVAKKHLEGFVTSSGMKSNTGILIVPDKIASGQTIGSRVLLVNYNTSADHTAQQIDNDIRRVYDLGNLSIEVHTTDEALQKTKEKSKAEEQRPSGVSFSYMTKILIYTSSIGLQAIATFVGFYLGIIFLISSAAILALKQLSESSDNIEKYAALRRLGASNKMLNRALFIQIAIFFVFPLFVGILHSVFGIKFASSIIEVFGSGGLLASIPITASMLILIYGGYFLLTYLSSKRIISEKQLRRD
;
A
#
# COMPACT_ATOMS: atom_id res chain seq x y z
N MET A 1 17.56 39.67 -26.00
CA MET A 1 18.96 39.37 -25.67
C MET A 1 19.05 38.28 -24.57
N LEU A 2 18.40 38.41 -23.40
CA LEU A 2 18.44 37.43 -22.32
C LEU A 2 17.91 36.03 -22.75
N PHE A 3 16.81 35.94 -23.49
CA PHE A 3 16.27 34.68 -24.01
C PHE A 3 17.25 33.94 -24.92
N LYS A 4 17.90 34.65 -25.86
CA LYS A 4 18.92 34.07 -26.75
C LYS A 4 20.14 33.57 -25.96
N LEU A 5 20.51 34.28 -24.88
CA LEU A 5 21.58 33.87 -23.96
C LEU A 5 21.19 32.62 -23.18
N SER A 6 19.96 32.54 -22.65
CA SER A 6 19.40 31.36 -21.95
C SER A 6 19.41 30.13 -22.85
N PHE A 7 18.93 30.25 -24.08
CA PHE A 7 18.91 29.17 -25.07
C PHE A 7 20.33 28.64 -25.36
N ARG A 8 21.28 29.58 -25.60
CA ARG A 8 22.68 29.21 -25.85
C ARG A 8 23.34 28.54 -24.63
N ASN A 9 22.98 28.95 -23.42
CA ASN A 9 23.46 28.33 -22.19
C ASN A 9 22.95 26.90 -22.04
N ILE A 10 21.66 26.66 -22.31
CA ILE A 10 21.08 25.31 -22.25
C ILE A 10 21.74 24.39 -23.27
N THR A 11 21.84 24.81 -24.54
CA THR A 11 22.43 23.98 -25.61
C THR A 11 23.88 23.68 -25.38
N ARG A 12 24.65 24.60 -24.77
CA ARG A 12 26.06 24.41 -24.43
C ARG A 12 26.29 23.53 -23.21
N SER A 13 25.31 23.43 -22.31
CA SER A 13 25.39 22.70 -21.06
C SER A 13 24.40 21.52 -20.99
N VAL A 14 23.90 21.01 -22.11
CA VAL A 14 22.89 19.92 -22.17
C VAL A 14 23.27 18.73 -21.27
N LYS A 15 24.56 18.36 -21.24
CA LYS A 15 25.05 17.26 -20.39
C LYS A 15 24.88 17.53 -18.89
N ASP A 16 24.91 18.78 -18.48
CA ASP A 16 24.80 19.21 -17.10
C ASP A 16 23.35 19.18 -16.63
N TYR A 17 22.42 19.36 -17.55
CA TYR A 17 20.99 19.34 -17.32
C TYR A 17 20.36 17.95 -17.52
N ALA A 18 21.09 16.98 -18.11
CA ALA A 18 20.53 15.71 -18.56
C ALA A 18 19.79 14.93 -17.44
N ILE A 19 20.40 14.78 -16.26
CA ILE A 19 19.77 14.04 -15.15
C ILE A 19 18.54 14.80 -14.61
N TYR A 20 18.65 16.13 -14.52
CA TYR A 20 17.53 16.98 -14.13
C TYR A 20 16.38 16.87 -15.13
N PHE A 21 16.67 17.02 -16.42
CA PHE A 21 15.70 16.88 -17.50
C PHE A 21 15.03 15.50 -17.50
N PHE A 22 15.83 14.44 -17.41
CA PHE A 22 15.33 13.07 -17.36
C PHE A 22 14.41 12.82 -16.17
N THR A 23 14.77 13.35 -15.00
CA THR A 23 13.94 13.24 -13.79
C THR A 23 12.61 13.95 -13.95
N LEU A 24 12.59 15.14 -14.57
CA LEU A 24 11.37 15.88 -14.88
C LEU A 24 10.50 15.12 -15.87
N VAL A 25 11.09 14.63 -16.96
CA VAL A 25 10.36 13.83 -17.97
C VAL A 25 9.71 12.63 -17.33
N LEU A 26 10.46 11.87 -16.51
CA LEU A 26 9.89 10.72 -15.77
C LEU A 26 8.76 11.13 -14.81
N GLY A 27 8.92 12.24 -14.09
CA GLY A 27 7.89 12.75 -13.19
C GLY A 27 6.59 13.10 -13.93
N VAL A 28 6.70 13.82 -15.05
CA VAL A 28 5.56 14.16 -15.92
C VAL A 28 4.91 12.91 -16.51
N THR A 29 5.73 11.99 -17.03
CA THR A 29 5.27 10.73 -17.61
C THR A 29 4.45 9.94 -16.61
N LEU A 30 5.00 9.69 -15.42
CA LEU A 30 4.30 8.92 -14.39
C LEU A 30 3.03 9.62 -13.92
N PHE A 31 3.08 10.94 -13.73
CA PHE A 31 1.90 11.70 -13.31
C PHE A 31 0.76 11.56 -14.33
N TYR A 32 1.04 11.72 -15.63
CA TYR A 32 0.05 11.54 -16.70
C TYR A 32 -0.47 10.09 -16.72
N VAL A 33 0.43 9.10 -16.72
CA VAL A 33 0.09 7.69 -16.82
C VAL A 33 -0.90 7.27 -15.73
N PHE A 34 -0.62 7.60 -14.47
CA PHE A 34 -1.49 7.20 -13.36
C PHE A 34 -2.79 8.01 -13.28
N ASN A 35 -2.80 9.27 -13.69
CA ASN A 35 -4.03 10.06 -13.74
C ASN A 35 -4.92 9.71 -14.96
N SER A 36 -4.38 9.02 -15.98
CA SER A 36 -5.14 8.54 -17.14
C SER A 36 -5.90 7.23 -16.90
N VAL A 37 -5.65 6.52 -15.79
CA VAL A 37 -6.21 5.19 -15.47
C VAL A 37 -7.75 5.17 -15.60
N GLY A 38 -8.43 6.18 -15.07
CA GLY A 38 -9.90 6.27 -15.16
C GLY A 38 -10.42 6.33 -16.60
N SER A 39 -9.76 7.11 -17.47
CA SER A 39 -10.14 7.23 -18.88
C SER A 39 -9.81 5.98 -19.68
N GLN A 40 -8.70 5.30 -19.35
CA GLN A 40 -8.30 4.05 -19.98
C GLN A 40 -9.31 2.93 -19.70
N ALA A 41 -9.77 2.81 -18.46
CA ALA A 41 -10.70 1.80 -18.05
C ALA A 41 -12.14 2.04 -18.54
N ALA A 42 -12.53 3.31 -18.78
CA ALA A 42 -13.86 3.68 -19.27
C ALA A 42 -14.16 3.11 -20.68
N VAL A 43 -13.13 2.90 -21.48
CA VAL A 43 -13.25 2.41 -22.89
C VAL A 43 -13.31 0.88 -22.96
N LEU A 44 -12.94 0.16 -21.89
CA LEU A 44 -12.87 -1.30 -21.88
C LEU A 44 -14.22 -2.02 -21.68
N GLU A 45 -15.36 -1.38 -21.90
CA GLU A 45 -16.71 -1.94 -21.73
C GLU A 45 -16.88 -2.83 -20.48
N LEU A 46 -16.39 -2.35 -19.36
CA LEU A 46 -16.50 -3.05 -18.07
C LEU A 46 -17.97 -3.09 -17.61
N ASN A 47 -18.36 -4.17 -16.94
CA ASN A 47 -19.67 -4.22 -16.29
C ASN A 47 -19.78 -3.15 -15.18
N ASN A 48 -21.01 -2.86 -14.72
CA ASN A 48 -21.27 -1.77 -13.77
C ASN A 48 -20.46 -1.88 -12.47
N ALA A 49 -20.26 -3.09 -11.95
CA ALA A 49 -19.45 -3.32 -10.74
C ALA A 49 -17.96 -2.98 -10.96
N LYS A 50 -17.40 -3.41 -12.09
CA LYS A 50 -16.01 -3.08 -12.46
C LYS A 50 -15.82 -1.58 -12.73
N LYS A 51 -16.82 -0.91 -13.34
CA LYS A 51 -16.81 0.56 -13.56
C LYS A 51 -16.71 1.33 -12.25
N LEU A 52 -17.50 0.94 -11.24
CA LEU A 52 -17.45 1.59 -9.93
C LEU A 52 -16.07 1.47 -9.27
N ILE A 53 -15.48 0.27 -9.31
CA ILE A 53 -14.13 0.03 -8.75
C ILE A 53 -13.10 0.94 -9.43
N VAL A 54 -13.18 1.08 -10.76
CA VAL A 54 -12.31 1.98 -11.52
C VAL A 54 -12.55 3.44 -11.15
N GLU A 55 -13.79 3.84 -10.91
CA GLU A 55 -14.10 5.20 -10.47
C GLU A 55 -13.53 5.48 -9.06
N LEU A 56 -13.66 4.54 -8.13
CA LEU A 56 -13.03 4.60 -6.80
C LEU A 56 -11.50 4.68 -6.91
N LEU A 57 -10.89 3.84 -7.74
CA LEU A 57 -9.46 3.87 -8.02
C LEU A 57 -9.03 5.24 -8.56
N SER A 58 -9.77 5.77 -9.52
CA SER A 58 -9.50 7.09 -10.11
C SER A 58 -9.58 8.22 -9.06
N LYS A 59 -10.58 8.18 -8.16
CA LYS A 59 -10.71 9.15 -7.06
C LYS A 59 -9.54 9.05 -6.07
N ILE A 60 -9.14 7.83 -5.69
CA ILE A 60 -8.00 7.60 -4.79
C ILE A 60 -6.70 8.10 -5.44
N LEU A 61 -6.44 7.75 -6.70
CA LEU A 61 -5.24 8.19 -7.43
C LEU A 61 -5.20 9.71 -7.58
N SER A 62 -6.35 10.35 -7.85
CA SER A 62 -6.44 11.82 -7.92
C SER A 62 -6.14 12.47 -6.58
N GLY A 63 -6.65 11.94 -5.47
CA GLY A 63 -6.31 12.41 -4.13
C GLY A 63 -4.82 12.27 -3.80
N MET A 64 -4.22 11.14 -4.16
CA MET A 64 -2.79 10.88 -3.96
C MET A 64 -1.89 11.74 -4.87
N SER A 65 -2.41 12.20 -6.01
CA SER A 65 -1.68 13.08 -6.92
C SER A 65 -1.23 14.38 -6.24
N ILE A 66 -1.95 14.88 -5.24
CA ILE A 66 -1.55 16.06 -4.45
C ILE A 66 -0.25 15.76 -3.68
N LEU A 67 -0.15 14.61 -3.04
CA LEU A 67 1.08 14.17 -2.35
C LEU A 67 2.25 14.04 -3.32
N VAL A 68 2.00 13.45 -4.48
CA VAL A 68 3.00 13.28 -5.54
C VAL A 68 3.48 14.62 -6.07
N VAL A 69 2.56 15.57 -6.31
CA VAL A 69 2.89 16.95 -6.70
C VAL A 69 3.80 17.63 -5.68
N ALA A 70 3.53 17.45 -4.39
CA ALA A 70 4.38 18.00 -3.32
C ALA A 70 5.80 17.39 -3.35
N ILE A 71 5.92 16.08 -3.55
CA ILE A 71 7.22 15.37 -3.62
C ILE A 71 7.99 15.77 -4.87
N LEU A 72 7.34 15.80 -6.03
CA LEU A 72 7.96 16.24 -7.28
C LEU A 72 8.33 17.72 -7.23
N GLY A 73 7.51 18.56 -6.62
CA GLY A 73 7.82 19.97 -6.38
C GLY A 73 9.06 20.15 -5.52
N ALA A 74 9.16 19.42 -4.41
CA ALA A 74 10.35 19.42 -3.56
C ALA A 74 11.61 18.95 -4.32
N LEU A 75 11.48 17.90 -5.13
CA LEU A 75 12.55 17.40 -5.99
C LEU A 75 13.02 18.46 -7.01
N ILE A 76 12.09 19.14 -7.67
CA ILE A 76 12.39 20.17 -8.67
C ILE A 76 13.08 21.39 -8.00
N ILE A 77 12.62 21.80 -6.82
CA ILE A 77 13.26 22.85 -6.03
C ILE A 77 14.70 22.45 -5.67
N TYR A 78 14.89 21.21 -5.21
CA TYR A 78 16.22 20.69 -4.88
C TYR A 78 17.14 20.67 -6.10
N ALA A 79 16.65 20.19 -7.23
CA ALA A 79 17.37 20.14 -8.49
C ALA A 79 17.72 21.54 -9.03
N SER A 80 16.80 22.49 -8.92
CA SER A 80 17.02 23.88 -9.30
C SER A 80 18.12 24.55 -8.44
N ARG A 81 18.09 24.31 -7.13
CA ARG A 81 19.15 24.76 -6.22
C ARG A 81 20.54 24.21 -6.58
N PHE A 82 20.57 22.93 -7.01
CA PHE A 82 21.79 22.32 -7.53
C PHE A 82 22.33 23.04 -8.78
N LEU A 83 21.48 23.33 -9.76
CA LEU A 83 21.86 24.02 -10.98
C LEU A 83 22.40 25.42 -10.69
N ILE A 84 21.74 26.18 -9.79
CA ILE A 84 22.20 27.49 -9.35
C ILE A 84 23.62 27.37 -8.74
N LYS A 85 23.83 26.44 -7.80
CA LYS A 85 25.12 26.22 -7.14
C LYS A 85 26.22 25.90 -8.14
N ARG A 86 25.94 25.09 -9.14
CA ARG A 86 26.93 24.71 -10.18
C ARG A 86 27.40 25.90 -11.01
N ARG A 87 26.52 26.88 -11.22
CA ARG A 87 26.79 28.07 -12.03
C ARG A 87 27.20 29.30 -11.21
N ASN A 88 27.48 29.11 -9.93
CA ASN A 88 27.88 30.22 -9.02
C ASN A 88 29.04 31.04 -9.58
N LYS A 89 30.07 30.41 -10.18
CA LYS A 89 31.21 31.13 -10.76
C LYS A 89 30.80 31.97 -11.98
N GLU A 90 29.88 31.48 -12.83
CA GLU A 90 29.34 32.24 -13.97
C GLU A 90 28.54 33.45 -13.47
N PHE A 91 27.70 33.26 -12.47
CA PHE A 91 26.93 34.37 -11.87
C PHE A 91 27.81 35.40 -11.18
N ALA A 92 28.90 34.96 -10.54
CA ALA A 92 29.90 35.87 -9.99
C ALA A 92 30.53 36.75 -11.08
N ILE A 93 30.93 36.14 -12.23
CA ILE A 93 31.47 36.86 -13.39
C ILE A 93 30.43 37.84 -13.95
N TYR A 94 29.17 37.45 -14.08
CA TYR A 94 28.11 38.37 -14.55
C TYR A 94 27.89 39.53 -13.62
N LEU A 95 27.95 39.31 -12.30
CA LEU A 95 27.83 40.38 -11.29
C LEU A 95 29.04 41.34 -11.32
N THR A 96 30.27 40.79 -11.48
CA THR A 96 31.48 41.63 -11.57
C THR A 96 31.52 42.45 -12.90
N LEU A 97 30.91 41.94 -13.97
CA LEU A 97 30.72 42.66 -15.24
C LEU A 97 29.55 43.66 -15.20
N GLY A 98 28.96 43.94 -14.01
CA GLY A 98 27.91 44.94 -13.81
C GLY A 98 26.46 44.45 -14.10
N MET A 99 26.25 43.16 -14.30
CA MET A 99 24.88 42.61 -14.44
C MET A 99 24.16 42.66 -13.06
N SER A 100 22.98 43.26 -13.01
CA SER A 100 22.20 43.33 -11.76
C SER A 100 21.62 41.95 -11.39
N LYS A 101 21.39 41.68 -10.10
CA LYS A 101 20.76 40.47 -9.57
C LYS A 101 19.41 40.19 -10.25
N ARG A 102 18.63 41.24 -10.55
CA ARG A 102 17.33 41.07 -11.26
C ARG A 102 17.50 40.52 -12.68
N LYS A 103 18.57 40.93 -13.40
CA LYS A 103 18.86 40.38 -14.75
C LYS A 103 19.30 38.91 -14.68
N ILE A 104 20.06 38.51 -13.66
CA ILE A 104 20.44 37.12 -13.42
C ILE A 104 19.21 36.26 -13.06
N SER A 105 18.32 36.79 -12.20
CA SER A 105 17.07 36.12 -11.86
C SER A 105 16.20 35.90 -13.11
N ARG A 106 16.07 36.90 -14.00
CA ARG A 106 15.34 36.74 -15.28
C ARG A 106 16.01 35.74 -16.23
N LEU A 107 17.33 35.68 -16.26
CA LEU A 107 18.09 34.69 -17.04
C LEU A 107 17.76 33.26 -16.55
N LEU A 108 17.80 33.02 -15.24
CA LEU A 108 17.43 31.74 -14.63
C LEU A 108 15.96 31.41 -14.83
N PHE A 109 15.07 32.40 -14.77
CA PHE A 109 13.66 32.22 -15.07
C PHE A 109 13.46 31.64 -16.48
N PHE A 110 14.06 32.26 -17.51
CA PHE A 110 13.93 31.76 -18.87
C PHE A 110 14.56 30.38 -19.06
N GLU A 111 15.71 30.11 -18.45
CA GLU A 111 16.36 28.78 -18.49
C GLU A 111 15.48 27.70 -17.85
N THR A 112 14.98 27.96 -16.63
CA THR A 112 14.12 27.01 -15.91
C THR A 112 12.80 26.80 -16.69
N LEU A 113 12.19 27.86 -17.20
CA LEU A 113 10.95 27.80 -17.97
C LEU A 113 11.11 26.97 -19.24
N MET A 114 12.20 27.20 -20.01
CA MET A 114 12.45 26.47 -21.25
C MET A 114 12.67 24.97 -20.97
N ILE A 115 13.48 24.63 -19.98
CA ILE A 115 13.70 23.21 -19.60
C ILE A 115 12.38 22.61 -19.14
N GLY A 116 11.58 23.35 -18.38
CA GLY A 116 10.27 22.92 -17.90
C GLY A 116 9.31 22.61 -19.07
N ILE A 117 9.16 23.53 -20.01
CA ILE A 117 8.29 23.34 -21.18
C ILE A 117 8.73 22.14 -22.01
N ILE A 118 10.05 22.01 -22.28
CA ILE A 118 10.56 20.89 -23.07
C ILE A 118 10.35 19.57 -22.31
N SER A 119 10.61 19.55 -21.00
CA SER A 119 10.38 18.36 -20.17
C SER A 119 8.91 17.97 -20.07
N LEU A 120 8.02 18.96 -19.99
CA LEU A 120 6.58 18.76 -20.01
C LEU A 120 6.12 18.17 -21.35
N ALA A 121 6.55 18.76 -22.48
CA ALA A 121 6.20 18.27 -23.81
C ALA A 121 6.68 16.83 -24.04
N VAL A 122 7.96 16.55 -23.76
CA VAL A 122 8.54 15.21 -23.92
C VAL A 122 7.91 14.22 -22.94
N GLY A 123 7.70 14.64 -21.69
CA GLY A 123 7.09 13.79 -20.66
C GLY A 123 5.63 13.45 -20.97
N LEU A 124 4.85 14.38 -21.52
CA LEU A 124 3.49 14.11 -22.00
C LEU A 124 3.48 13.16 -23.19
N LEU A 125 4.35 13.36 -24.18
CA LEU A 125 4.44 12.45 -25.33
C LEU A 125 4.79 11.02 -24.89
N VAL A 126 5.78 10.87 -24.03
CA VAL A 126 6.16 9.56 -23.47
C VAL A 126 5.04 9.02 -22.59
N GLY A 127 4.37 9.88 -21.81
CA GLY A 127 3.27 9.52 -20.93
C GLY A 127 2.05 9.00 -21.67
N ILE A 128 1.66 9.65 -22.77
CA ILE A 128 0.57 9.23 -23.64
C ILE A 128 0.88 7.83 -24.23
N GLY A 129 2.09 7.60 -24.70
CA GLY A 129 2.52 6.28 -25.17
C GLY A 129 2.53 5.23 -24.06
N ALA A 130 3.10 5.56 -22.90
CA ALA A 130 3.20 4.64 -21.76
C ALA A 130 1.83 4.34 -21.11
N SER A 131 0.86 5.25 -21.19
CA SER A 131 -0.48 5.03 -20.68
C SER A 131 -1.22 3.89 -21.39
N GLN A 132 -0.87 3.58 -22.64
CA GLN A 132 -1.43 2.44 -23.36
C GLN A 132 -0.98 1.10 -22.76
N LEU A 133 0.24 1.03 -22.22
CA LEU A 133 0.70 -0.16 -21.50
C LEU A 133 -0.11 -0.39 -20.22
N ILE A 134 -0.48 0.70 -19.54
CA ILE A 134 -1.36 0.63 -18.37
C ILE A 134 -2.76 0.19 -18.78
N SER A 135 -3.29 0.64 -19.92
CA SER A 135 -4.57 0.18 -20.44
C SER A 135 -4.59 -1.33 -20.67
N ILE A 136 -3.52 -1.89 -21.27
CA ILE A 136 -3.38 -3.34 -21.45
C ILE A 136 -3.32 -4.05 -20.08
N LEU A 137 -2.59 -3.49 -19.13
CA LEU A 137 -2.50 -4.05 -17.77
C LEU A 137 -3.87 -4.06 -17.07
N ILE A 138 -4.63 -2.96 -17.17
CA ILE A 138 -5.99 -2.84 -16.64
C ILE A 138 -6.89 -3.88 -17.31
N GLY A 139 -6.87 -3.97 -18.65
CA GLY A 139 -7.66 -4.93 -19.39
C GLY A 139 -7.42 -6.37 -18.93
N ARG A 140 -6.17 -6.77 -18.76
CA ARG A 140 -5.81 -8.10 -18.24
C ARG A 140 -6.22 -8.28 -16.78
N LEU A 141 -6.08 -7.27 -15.93
CA LEU A 141 -6.41 -7.35 -14.51
C LEU A 141 -7.91 -7.50 -14.28
N PHE A 142 -8.72 -6.82 -15.09
CA PHE A 142 -10.19 -6.85 -15.01
C PHE A 142 -10.83 -7.87 -15.98
N GLU A 143 -10.00 -8.71 -16.63
CA GLU A 143 -10.46 -9.70 -17.61
C GLU A 143 -11.42 -9.08 -18.65
N ALA A 144 -11.03 -7.92 -19.17
CA ALA A 144 -11.78 -7.23 -20.21
C ALA A 144 -11.51 -7.83 -21.59
N ASP A 145 -12.47 -7.71 -22.49
CA ASP A 145 -12.30 -8.15 -23.88
C ASP A 145 -11.28 -7.26 -24.61
N MET A 146 -10.09 -7.80 -24.79
CA MET A 146 -8.97 -7.09 -25.43
C MET A 146 -9.13 -6.97 -26.96
N SER A 147 -10.11 -7.66 -27.57
CA SER A 147 -10.39 -7.52 -29.02
C SER A 147 -10.90 -6.11 -29.37
N LYS A 148 -11.47 -5.40 -28.40
CA LYS A 148 -12.00 -4.05 -28.52
C LYS A 148 -11.03 -2.96 -28.06
N PHE A 149 -9.75 -3.29 -27.86
CA PHE A 149 -8.74 -2.34 -27.44
C PHE A 149 -8.62 -1.17 -28.44
N GLN A 150 -8.74 0.06 -27.94
CA GLN A 150 -8.56 1.28 -28.71
C GLN A 150 -7.53 2.18 -28.03
N PHE A 151 -6.85 3.00 -28.84
CA PHE A 151 -5.95 4.02 -28.33
C PHE A 151 -6.77 5.10 -27.59
N VAL A 152 -6.47 5.31 -26.30
CA VAL A 152 -7.22 6.25 -25.46
C VAL A 152 -6.35 7.44 -25.08
N PHE A 153 -6.80 8.64 -25.39
CA PHE A 153 -6.23 9.89 -24.92
C PHE A 153 -7.06 10.43 -23.76
N SER A 154 -6.44 10.66 -22.60
CA SER A 154 -7.11 11.24 -21.45
C SER A 154 -6.96 12.75 -21.43
N GLU A 155 -8.00 13.49 -21.86
CA GLU A 155 -8.01 14.96 -21.82
C GLU A 155 -7.84 15.47 -20.37
N LYS A 156 -8.53 14.86 -19.42
CA LYS A 156 -8.45 15.24 -18.02
C LYS A 156 -7.02 15.10 -17.50
N ALA A 157 -6.38 13.93 -17.68
CA ALA A 157 -5.01 13.73 -17.23
C ALA A 157 -4.02 14.69 -17.93
N PHE A 158 -4.27 15.03 -19.18
CA PHE A 158 -3.45 15.98 -19.93
C PHE A 158 -3.51 17.39 -19.32
N PHE A 159 -4.71 17.93 -19.09
CA PHE A 159 -4.87 19.25 -18.50
C PHE A 159 -4.45 19.29 -17.03
N ASP A 160 -4.75 18.26 -16.26
CA ASP A 160 -4.30 18.14 -14.86
C ASP A 160 -2.77 18.15 -14.79
N THR A 161 -2.09 17.41 -15.68
CA THR A 161 -0.62 17.40 -15.74
C THR A 161 -0.06 18.79 -16.03
N ILE A 162 -0.62 19.50 -17.02
CA ILE A 162 -0.18 20.86 -17.34
C ILE A 162 -0.42 21.81 -16.16
N LEU A 163 -1.58 21.73 -15.52
CA LEU A 163 -1.94 22.58 -14.38
C LEU A 163 -0.99 22.36 -13.18
N TYR A 164 -0.83 21.13 -12.74
CA TYR A 164 0.00 20.83 -11.57
C TYR A 164 1.48 21.13 -11.83
N PHE A 165 2.00 20.78 -13.00
CA PHE A 165 3.36 21.17 -13.36
C PHE A 165 3.54 22.67 -13.51
N GLY A 166 2.55 23.39 -14.04
CA GLY A 166 2.54 24.83 -14.07
C GLY A 166 2.62 25.46 -12.67
N LEU A 167 1.83 24.94 -11.72
CA LEU A 167 1.87 25.36 -10.31
C LEU A 167 3.23 25.07 -9.65
N ILE A 168 3.80 23.86 -9.85
CA ILE A 168 5.14 23.52 -9.36
C ILE A 168 6.17 24.50 -9.90
N TYR A 169 6.16 24.79 -11.22
CA TYR A 169 7.10 25.68 -11.84
C TYR A 169 6.96 27.13 -11.32
N LEU A 170 5.75 27.57 -11.04
CA LEU A 170 5.52 28.88 -10.43
C LEU A 170 6.20 28.97 -9.05
N VAL A 171 6.02 27.94 -8.22
CA VAL A 171 6.69 27.86 -6.91
C VAL A 171 8.22 27.83 -7.05
N VAL A 172 8.75 27.05 -8.00
CA VAL A 172 10.19 26.96 -8.29
C VAL A 172 10.76 28.32 -8.73
N ILE A 173 10.05 29.06 -9.56
CA ILE A 173 10.46 30.38 -10.03
C ILE A 173 10.55 31.37 -8.86
N VAL A 174 9.54 31.39 -8.00
CA VAL A 174 9.55 32.23 -6.76
C VAL A 174 10.74 31.86 -5.89
N PHE A 175 10.96 30.57 -5.65
CA PHE A 175 12.06 30.07 -4.85
C PHE A 175 13.43 30.45 -5.44
N ASN A 176 13.63 30.31 -6.75
CA ASN A 176 14.86 30.69 -7.45
C ASN A 176 15.12 32.19 -7.34
N THR A 177 14.07 33.01 -7.47
CA THR A 177 14.17 34.47 -7.32
C THR A 177 14.65 34.85 -5.92
N ILE A 178 14.09 34.22 -4.88
CA ILE A 178 14.51 34.44 -3.49
C ILE A 178 15.98 34.02 -3.28
N ILE A 179 16.40 32.87 -3.80
CA ILE A 179 17.79 32.40 -3.67
C ILE A 179 18.76 33.40 -4.31
N VAL A 180 18.50 33.79 -5.57
CA VAL A 180 19.38 34.71 -6.29
C VAL A 180 19.44 36.08 -5.60
N GLY A 181 18.34 36.56 -5.05
CA GLY A 181 18.29 37.82 -4.26
C GLY A 181 19.26 37.80 -3.05
N ARG A 182 19.44 36.64 -2.43
CA ARG A 182 20.31 36.46 -1.23
C ARG A 182 21.78 36.19 -1.56
N LEU A 183 22.15 35.98 -2.83
CA LEU A 183 23.54 35.69 -3.22
C LEU A 183 24.44 36.88 -2.99
N LYS A 184 25.61 36.64 -2.37
CA LYS A 184 26.70 37.61 -2.21
C LYS A 184 27.86 37.24 -3.13
N ILE A 185 28.49 38.20 -3.80
CA ILE A 185 29.60 37.98 -4.75
C ILE A 185 30.74 37.17 -4.10
N ILE A 186 31.08 37.48 -2.87
CA ILE A 186 32.15 36.81 -2.13
C ILE A 186 31.83 35.33 -1.89
N ASP A 187 30.57 34.98 -1.61
CA ASP A 187 30.13 33.60 -1.40
C ASP A 187 30.11 32.81 -2.73
N LEU A 188 29.83 33.49 -3.83
CA LEU A 188 29.85 32.89 -5.18
C LEU A 188 31.26 32.56 -5.66
N LEU A 189 32.24 33.40 -5.36
CA LEU A 189 33.65 33.24 -5.74
C LEU A 189 34.38 32.22 -4.86
N HIS A 190 34.13 32.26 -3.53
CA HIS A 190 34.88 31.48 -2.54
C HIS A 190 34.07 30.37 -1.88
N GLY A 191 32.80 30.17 -2.25
CA GLY A 191 31.92 29.18 -1.62
C GLY A 191 32.44 27.75 -1.66
N SER A 192 33.21 27.38 -2.69
CA SER A 192 33.85 26.06 -2.81
C SER A 192 35.03 25.83 -1.85
N LYS A 193 35.58 26.89 -1.28
CA LYS A 193 36.73 26.86 -0.36
C LYS A 193 36.36 26.94 1.11
N LYS A 194 35.11 27.29 1.46
CA LYS A 194 34.65 27.30 2.84
C LYS A 194 34.62 25.88 3.38
N SER A 195 35.52 25.56 4.30
CA SER A 195 35.44 24.34 5.11
C SER A 195 34.20 24.45 6.02
N GLU A 196 33.29 23.52 5.85
CA GLU A 196 32.09 23.46 6.68
C GLU A 196 32.49 23.10 8.13
N LYS A 197 32.07 23.92 9.10
CA LYS A 197 32.36 23.69 10.52
C LYS A 197 31.69 22.41 10.98
N ALA A 198 32.46 21.43 11.47
CA ALA A 198 31.91 20.27 12.15
C ALA A 198 31.18 20.74 13.43
N PHE A 199 29.89 20.45 13.54
CA PHE A 199 29.00 20.88 14.61
C PHE A 199 29.42 20.35 16.00
N LEU A 200 30.08 19.19 16.06
CA LEU A 200 30.67 18.58 17.26
C LEU A 200 32.01 17.93 16.94
N LYS A 201 33.05 18.33 17.68
CA LYS A 201 34.42 17.82 17.50
C LYS A 201 34.71 16.60 18.37
N ASN A 202 33.91 16.34 19.43
CA ASN A 202 34.19 15.28 20.38
C ASN A 202 33.73 13.90 19.88
N PRO A 203 34.67 12.95 19.62
CA PRO A 203 34.33 11.61 19.10
C PRO A 203 33.54 10.76 20.12
N LEU A 204 33.75 10.95 21.41
CA LEU A 204 33.04 10.22 22.46
C LEU A 204 31.53 10.57 22.44
N LEU A 205 31.19 11.85 22.28
CA LEU A 205 29.80 12.28 22.23
C LEU A 205 29.10 11.70 21.00
N ARG A 206 29.78 11.59 19.84
CA ARG A 206 29.23 10.94 18.64
C ARG A 206 28.99 9.45 18.87
N ALA A 207 29.89 8.76 19.59
CA ALA A 207 29.70 7.36 19.93
C ALA A 207 28.50 7.17 20.85
N ILE A 208 28.33 8.02 21.87
CA ILE A 208 27.17 8.01 22.76
C ILE A 208 25.87 8.22 21.96
N VAL A 209 25.81 9.23 21.10
CA VAL A 209 24.63 9.49 20.27
C VAL A 209 24.34 8.33 19.32
N PHE A 210 25.36 7.68 18.75
CA PHE A 210 25.18 6.51 17.91
C PHE A 210 24.54 5.36 18.68
N VAL A 211 25.03 5.07 19.87
CA VAL A 211 24.49 4.01 20.74
C VAL A 211 23.05 4.34 21.14
N LEU A 212 22.79 5.58 21.58
CA LEU A 212 21.45 6.00 21.98
C LEU A 212 20.45 5.96 20.78
N SER A 213 20.88 6.41 19.59
CA SER A 213 20.03 6.35 18.40
C SER A 213 19.76 4.90 17.95
N SER A 214 20.75 4.01 18.09
CA SER A 214 20.57 2.57 17.81
C SER A 214 19.62 1.92 18.81
N PHE A 215 19.69 2.26 20.09
CA PHE A 215 18.72 1.80 21.09
C PHE A 215 17.33 2.33 20.83
N GLY A 216 17.19 3.64 20.54
CA GLY A 216 15.89 4.22 20.20
C GLY A 216 15.25 3.59 18.98
N LEU A 217 16.06 3.30 17.94
CA LEU A 217 15.61 2.60 16.76
C LEU A 217 15.18 1.16 17.05
N SER A 218 15.98 0.43 17.85
CA SER A 218 15.64 -0.93 18.28
C SER A 218 14.37 -0.97 19.11
N TYR A 219 14.16 0.01 19.98
CA TYR A 219 12.93 0.18 20.74
C TYR A 219 11.71 0.42 19.83
N ALA A 220 11.84 1.32 18.84
CA ALA A 220 10.78 1.55 17.88
C ALA A 220 10.41 0.28 17.09
N TYR A 221 11.40 -0.48 16.65
CA TYR A 221 11.18 -1.77 15.97
C TYR A 221 10.51 -2.80 16.88
N TRP A 222 11.03 -2.97 18.09
CA TRP A 222 10.46 -3.89 19.06
C TRP A 222 9.00 -3.55 19.35
N TRP A 223 8.67 -2.28 19.57
CA TRP A 223 7.32 -1.86 19.88
C TRP A 223 6.34 -2.16 18.72
N VAL A 224 6.74 -1.86 17.50
CA VAL A 224 5.92 -2.07 16.30
C VAL A 224 5.71 -3.56 16.00
N THR A 225 6.70 -4.42 16.31
CA THR A 225 6.66 -5.85 16.01
C THR A 225 6.34 -6.74 17.22
N ASN A 226 5.95 -6.16 18.36
CA ASN A 226 5.66 -6.90 19.58
C ASN A 226 4.27 -7.52 19.54
N ASP A 227 4.18 -8.83 19.39
CA ASP A 227 2.93 -9.57 19.31
C ASP A 227 2.15 -9.64 20.64
N LYS A 228 2.77 -9.21 21.77
CA LYS A 228 2.09 -9.11 23.06
C LYS A 228 1.21 -7.88 23.18
N VAL A 229 1.41 -6.86 22.33
CA VAL A 229 0.58 -5.66 22.27
C VAL A 229 -0.54 -5.89 21.26
N SER A 230 -1.77 -5.59 21.66
CA SER A 230 -2.93 -5.68 20.76
C SER A 230 -2.65 -4.92 19.46
N MET A 231 -3.09 -5.48 18.33
CA MET A 231 -2.94 -4.83 17.01
C MET A 231 -3.58 -3.45 16.99
N MET A 232 -4.72 -3.28 17.65
CA MET A 232 -5.42 -1.99 17.72
C MET A 232 -4.61 -0.95 18.51
N ASP A 233 -3.98 -1.35 19.62
CA ASP A 233 -3.12 -0.46 20.40
C ASP A 233 -1.87 -0.07 19.60
N ARG A 234 -1.32 -1.00 18.81
CA ARG A 234 -0.20 -0.70 17.89
C ARG A 234 -0.60 0.32 16.83
N ILE A 235 -1.79 0.21 16.25
CA ILE A 235 -2.30 1.14 15.24
C ILE A 235 -2.58 2.51 15.86
N ASN A 236 -3.31 2.55 16.98
CA ASN A 236 -3.69 3.80 17.64
C ASN A 236 -2.47 4.61 18.14
N ASN A 237 -1.41 3.92 18.55
CA ASN A 237 -0.19 4.54 19.06
C ASN A 237 0.96 4.55 18.05
N LEU A 238 0.72 4.30 16.76
CA LEU A 238 1.74 4.18 15.72
C LEU A 238 2.58 5.45 15.52
N LEU A 239 2.02 6.61 15.78
CA LEU A 239 2.70 7.91 15.61
C LEU A 239 3.98 8.02 16.45
N TRP A 240 4.01 7.48 17.68
CA TRP A 240 5.17 7.54 18.56
C TRP A 240 6.38 6.76 18.06
N PRO A 241 6.28 5.45 17.75
CA PRO A 241 7.42 4.70 17.23
C PRO A 241 7.88 5.22 15.86
N VAL A 242 6.96 5.73 15.02
CA VAL A 242 7.32 6.38 13.76
C VAL A 242 8.13 7.64 14.01
N ALA A 243 7.70 8.51 14.92
CA ALA A 243 8.43 9.73 15.28
C ALA A 243 9.81 9.41 15.85
N ILE A 244 9.90 8.44 16.78
CA ILE A 244 11.18 7.95 17.33
C ILE A 244 12.05 7.42 16.19
N GLY A 245 11.51 6.57 15.29
CA GLY A 245 12.22 6.01 14.15
C GLY A 245 12.80 7.07 13.22
N VAL A 246 12.03 8.11 12.90
CA VAL A 246 12.49 9.23 12.07
C VAL A 246 13.62 9.99 12.77
N ILE A 247 13.43 10.41 14.02
CA ILE A 247 14.42 11.19 14.78
C ILE A 247 15.71 10.39 14.96
N THR A 248 15.60 9.12 15.36
CA THR A 248 16.78 8.25 15.58
C THR A 248 17.51 7.94 14.28
N THR A 249 16.82 7.85 13.14
CA THR A 249 17.45 7.72 11.82
C THR A 249 18.31 8.95 11.50
N PHE A 250 17.80 10.17 11.74
CA PHE A 250 18.61 11.40 11.59
C PHE A 250 19.82 11.40 12.50
N LEU A 251 19.64 11.04 13.77
CA LEU A 251 20.75 10.98 14.74
C LEU A 251 21.77 9.91 14.39
N LEU A 252 21.34 8.77 13.84
CA LEU A 252 22.19 7.67 13.39
C LEU A 252 23.09 8.14 12.23
N PHE A 253 22.55 8.75 11.18
CA PHE A 253 23.35 9.28 10.08
C PHE A 253 24.30 10.38 10.53
N TRP A 254 23.84 11.23 11.45
CA TRP A 254 24.65 12.31 11.99
C TRP A 254 25.84 11.82 12.82
N SER A 255 25.63 10.85 13.71
CA SER A 255 26.67 10.29 14.57
C SER A 255 27.64 9.40 13.81
N PHE A 256 27.13 8.61 12.83
CA PHE A 256 27.88 7.64 12.04
C PHE A 256 29.02 8.28 11.21
N SER A 257 28.81 9.53 10.74
CA SER A 257 29.82 10.25 9.94
C SER A 257 31.17 10.41 10.64
N GLY A 258 31.13 10.62 11.96
CA GLY A 258 32.33 10.77 12.77
C GLY A 258 32.96 9.45 13.17
N LEU A 259 32.12 8.46 13.50
CA LEU A 259 32.59 7.14 13.92
C LEU A 259 33.33 6.39 12.83
N ILE A 260 32.86 6.47 11.58
CA ILE A 260 33.57 5.85 10.44
C ILE A 260 35.02 6.33 10.36
N MET A 261 35.26 7.64 10.52
CA MET A 261 36.62 8.17 10.46
C MET A 261 37.49 7.62 11.59
N GLU A 262 36.95 7.59 12.80
CA GLU A 262 37.67 7.08 13.97
C GLU A 262 38.06 5.60 13.80
N ILE A 263 37.12 4.76 13.34
CA ILE A 263 37.34 3.34 13.10
C ILE A 263 38.36 3.11 11.98
N LEU A 264 38.22 3.85 10.87
CA LEU A 264 39.09 3.66 9.68
C LEU A 264 40.51 4.17 9.90
N THR A 265 40.67 5.26 10.69
CA THR A 265 42.00 5.80 11.01
C THR A 265 42.79 4.88 11.96
N ARG A 266 42.09 4.09 12.79
CA ARG A 266 42.73 3.06 13.64
C ARG A 266 43.35 1.93 12.82
N SER A 267 42.73 1.57 11.67
CA SER A 267 43.29 0.55 10.76
C SER A 267 44.30 1.18 9.77
N LYS A 268 45.49 1.51 10.25
CA LYS A 268 46.55 2.18 9.47
C LYS A 268 46.82 1.49 8.12
N ARG A 269 46.91 0.15 8.09
CA ARG A 269 47.19 -0.64 6.88
C ARG A 269 46.14 -0.45 5.79
N PHE A 270 44.86 -0.37 6.16
CA PHE A 270 43.76 -0.14 5.23
C PHE A 270 43.62 1.32 4.82
N TYR A 271 43.76 2.23 5.76
CA TYR A 271 43.59 3.68 5.55
C TYR A 271 44.61 4.24 4.58
N TYR A 272 45.91 3.87 4.69
CA TYR A 272 46.98 4.38 3.82
C TYR A 272 47.18 3.57 2.53
N ARG A 273 46.38 2.57 2.22
CA ARG A 273 46.46 1.79 0.99
C ARG A 273 45.87 2.57 -0.20
N GLY A 274 46.71 2.97 -1.15
CA GLY A 274 46.29 3.68 -2.37
C GLY A 274 45.65 5.04 -2.08
N LEU A 275 44.40 5.26 -2.59
CA LEU A 275 43.66 6.51 -2.40
C LEU A 275 42.60 6.41 -1.27
N ASN A 276 42.63 5.39 -0.40
CA ASN A 276 41.62 5.22 0.63
C ASN A 276 41.55 6.39 1.59
N SER A 277 42.67 6.95 2.05
CA SER A 277 42.72 8.14 2.90
C SER A 277 42.01 9.34 2.26
N PHE A 278 42.17 9.54 0.97
CA PHE A 278 41.47 10.58 0.23
C PHE A 278 39.96 10.30 0.17
N ILE A 279 39.56 9.04 -0.19
CA ILE A 279 38.16 8.65 -0.29
C ILE A 279 37.44 8.88 1.04
N PHE A 280 37.96 8.32 2.13
CA PHE A 280 37.28 8.37 3.43
C PHE A 280 37.24 9.79 4.02
N ARG A 281 38.29 10.58 3.80
CA ARG A 281 38.30 11.98 4.20
C ARG A 281 37.27 12.82 3.44
N GLN A 282 37.08 12.56 2.13
CA GLN A 282 36.03 13.19 1.32
C GLN A 282 34.65 12.75 1.77
N VAL A 283 34.42 11.44 1.97
CA VAL A 283 33.17 10.89 2.42
C VAL A 283 32.78 11.47 3.80
N SER A 284 33.68 11.43 4.77
CA SER A 284 33.41 11.96 6.12
C SER A 284 33.11 13.46 6.13
N SER A 285 33.85 14.26 5.36
CA SER A 285 33.59 15.72 5.29
C SER A 285 32.22 16.02 4.67
N LYS A 286 31.71 15.15 3.79
CA LYS A 286 30.45 15.34 3.06
C LYS A 286 29.25 14.69 3.72
N ILE A 287 29.41 13.59 4.46
CA ILE A 287 28.30 12.97 5.19
C ILE A 287 27.68 13.95 6.17
N ASN A 288 28.45 14.77 6.89
CA ASN A 288 27.92 15.75 7.83
C ASN A 288 26.91 16.74 7.20
N THR A 289 27.17 17.16 5.96
CA THR A 289 26.25 18.02 5.19
C THR A 289 25.16 17.26 4.46
N ALA A 290 25.35 15.94 4.35
CA ALA A 290 24.44 15.02 3.69
C ALA A 290 23.43 14.39 4.64
N VAL A 291 23.55 14.52 5.96
CA VAL A 291 22.71 13.84 6.94
C VAL A 291 21.22 13.92 6.60
N VAL A 292 20.71 15.14 6.42
CA VAL A 292 19.28 15.34 6.10
C VAL A 292 18.89 14.62 4.82
N SER A 293 19.69 14.74 3.74
CA SER A 293 19.39 14.10 2.48
C SER A 293 19.47 12.57 2.58
N MET A 294 20.48 12.04 3.27
CA MET A 294 20.66 10.59 3.42
C MET A 294 19.55 9.96 4.28
N SER A 295 19.16 10.64 5.37
CA SER A 295 18.04 10.20 6.20
C SER A 295 16.72 10.21 5.43
N LEU A 296 16.45 11.30 4.70
CA LEU A 296 15.25 11.42 3.87
C LEU A 296 15.20 10.31 2.79
N ILE A 297 16.33 10.09 2.09
CA ILE A 297 16.45 9.06 1.06
C ILE A 297 16.23 7.67 1.66
N SER A 298 16.82 7.38 2.83
CA SER A 298 16.63 6.10 3.53
C SER A 298 15.17 5.88 3.91
N LEU A 299 14.48 6.89 4.41
CA LEU A 299 13.06 6.80 4.74
C LEU A 299 12.18 6.66 3.49
N LEU A 300 12.51 7.36 2.39
CA LEU A 300 11.80 7.18 1.11
C LEU A 300 12.02 5.77 0.53
N LEU A 301 13.23 5.23 0.61
CA LEU A 301 13.53 3.85 0.19
C LEU A 301 12.80 2.83 1.09
N PHE A 302 12.75 3.06 2.40
CA PHE A 302 11.96 2.26 3.33
C PHE A 302 10.47 2.23 2.91
N LEU A 303 9.87 3.40 2.68
CA LEU A 303 8.48 3.49 2.22
C LEU A 303 8.29 2.77 0.87
N THR A 304 9.20 2.99 -0.08
CA THR A 304 9.16 2.32 -1.39
C THR A 304 9.15 0.81 -1.26
N ILE A 305 10.15 0.25 -0.53
CA ILE A 305 10.30 -1.20 -0.38
C ILE A 305 9.08 -1.78 0.35
N SER A 306 8.64 -1.12 1.41
CA SER A 306 7.48 -1.57 2.20
C SER A 306 6.20 -1.54 1.36
N ILE A 307 5.88 -0.42 0.70
CA ILE A 307 4.65 -0.28 -0.09
C ILE A 307 4.63 -1.27 -1.26
N LEU A 308 5.73 -1.38 -2.03
CA LEU A 308 5.78 -2.32 -3.15
C LEU A 308 5.66 -3.78 -2.68
N SER A 309 6.41 -4.15 -1.63
CA SER A 309 6.33 -5.51 -1.09
C SER A 309 4.94 -5.86 -0.59
N LEU A 310 4.27 -4.91 0.08
CA LEU A 310 2.90 -5.08 0.56
C LEU A 310 1.90 -5.26 -0.58
N CYS A 311 1.97 -4.42 -1.60
CA CYS A 311 1.05 -4.49 -2.73
C CYS A 311 1.17 -5.81 -3.49
N PHE A 312 2.39 -6.29 -3.71
CA PHE A 312 2.60 -7.61 -4.31
C PHE A 312 2.15 -8.75 -3.39
N SER A 313 2.38 -8.62 -2.08
CA SER A 313 1.96 -9.63 -1.11
C SER A 313 0.44 -9.75 -1.05
N ILE A 314 -0.29 -8.64 -0.99
CA ILE A 314 -1.76 -8.62 -1.03
C ILE A 314 -2.28 -9.30 -2.29
N ASN A 315 -1.71 -8.98 -3.46
CA ASN A 315 -2.14 -9.55 -4.73
C ASN A 315 -1.98 -11.08 -4.74
N GLU A 316 -0.84 -11.60 -4.33
CA GLU A 316 -0.58 -13.04 -4.27
C GLU A 316 -1.45 -13.76 -3.22
N SER A 317 -1.61 -13.16 -2.04
CA SER A 317 -2.45 -13.73 -0.98
C SER A 317 -3.91 -13.84 -1.43
N MET A 318 -4.47 -12.75 -1.94
CA MET A 318 -5.88 -12.73 -2.36
C MET A 318 -6.17 -13.71 -3.50
N LYS A 319 -5.25 -13.88 -4.47
CA LYS A 319 -5.44 -14.87 -5.56
C LYS A 319 -5.53 -16.30 -5.04
N LYS A 320 -4.68 -16.67 -4.09
CA LYS A 320 -4.66 -18.04 -3.52
C LYS A 320 -5.87 -18.30 -2.65
N GLU A 321 -6.22 -17.35 -1.80
CA GLU A 321 -7.32 -17.49 -0.86
C GLU A 321 -8.69 -17.43 -1.55
N LEU A 322 -8.81 -16.69 -2.65
CA LEU A 322 -10.09 -16.50 -3.33
C LEU A 322 -10.66 -17.82 -3.85
N ALA A 323 -9.84 -18.70 -4.46
CA ALA A 323 -10.26 -20.01 -4.92
C ALA A 323 -10.69 -20.92 -3.75
N TYR A 324 -9.98 -20.85 -2.61
CA TYR A 324 -10.32 -21.61 -1.41
C TYR A 324 -11.60 -21.11 -0.75
N ASN A 325 -11.82 -19.80 -0.71
CA ASN A 325 -12.95 -19.17 -0.04
C ASN A 325 -14.26 -19.15 -0.87
N THR A 326 -14.22 -19.59 -2.13
CA THR A 326 -15.39 -19.62 -3.03
C THR A 326 -15.59 -21.01 -3.64
N PRO A 327 -15.86 -22.04 -2.82
CA PRO A 327 -16.01 -23.42 -3.29
C PRO A 327 -17.31 -23.68 -4.06
N VAL A 328 -18.32 -22.82 -3.91
CA VAL A 328 -19.62 -22.90 -4.59
C VAL A 328 -19.88 -21.66 -5.45
N ASP A 329 -20.78 -21.78 -6.43
CA ASP A 329 -21.06 -20.69 -7.37
C ASP A 329 -21.85 -19.54 -6.73
N ALA A 330 -22.75 -19.84 -5.77
CA ALA A 330 -23.47 -18.83 -5.01
C ALA A 330 -23.93 -19.36 -3.66
N PHE A 331 -24.29 -18.43 -2.79
CA PHE A 331 -25.06 -18.71 -1.59
C PHE A 331 -26.13 -17.66 -1.36
N ILE A 332 -27.23 -18.11 -0.75
CA ILE A 332 -28.33 -17.27 -0.27
C ILE A 332 -28.44 -17.50 1.23
N GLU A 333 -28.44 -16.42 2.01
CA GLU A 333 -28.54 -16.48 3.46
C GLU A 333 -29.70 -15.62 3.96
N LEU A 334 -30.53 -16.21 4.77
CA LEU A 334 -31.50 -15.50 5.62
C LEU A 334 -30.94 -15.46 7.03
N THR A 335 -30.80 -14.28 7.63
CA THR A 335 -30.31 -14.10 9.00
C THR A 335 -31.37 -13.42 9.85
N ASP A 336 -31.74 -14.05 10.96
CA ASP A 336 -32.63 -13.48 11.99
C ASP A 336 -31.75 -12.74 13.03
N TYR A 337 -31.63 -11.44 12.88
CA TYR A 337 -30.86 -10.61 13.81
C TYR A 337 -31.43 -10.60 15.22
N ASN A 338 -32.76 -10.77 15.36
CA ASN A 338 -33.39 -10.85 16.68
C ASN A 338 -32.92 -12.10 17.42
N ALA A 339 -32.79 -13.23 16.71
CA ALA A 339 -32.31 -14.48 17.29
C ALA A 339 -30.80 -14.42 17.60
N VAL A 340 -29.98 -13.77 16.72
CA VAL A 340 -28.52 -13.73 16.85
C VAL A 340 -28.09 -12.78 17.96
N PHE A 341 -28.66 -11.58 18.04
CA PHE A 341 -28.16 -10.54 18.95
C PHE A 341 -29.01 -10.41 20.24
N GLY A 342 -30.20 -10.96 20.26
CA GLY A 342 -31.11 -10.84 21.41
C GLY A 342 -31.66 -9.42 21.65
N PRO A 343 -32.42 -9.21 22.72
CA PRO A 343 -33.15 -7.96 22.96
C PRO A 343 -32.23 -6.75 23.26
N ASN A 344 -30.99 -7.01 23.67
CA ASN A 344 -29.98 -5.97 24.00
C ASN A 344 -28.83 -5.88 22.97
N GLY A 345 -29.02 -6.51 21.82
CA GLY A 345 -28.00 -6.51 20.77
C GLY A 345 -27.84 -5.15 20.09
N PRO A 346 -26.73 -4.90 19.39
CA PRO A 346 -26.56 -3.71 18.58
C PRO A 346 -27.55 -3.76 17.41
N GLY A 347 -28.75 -3.16 17.63
CA GLY A 347 -29.79 -3.14 16.62
C GLY A 347 -29.39 -2.35 15.39
N TYR A 348 -29.43 -2.96 14.23
CA TYR A 348 -29.62 -2.27 12.97
C TYR A 348 -31.12 -1.93 12.84
N GLY A 349 -31.55 -0.86 13.49
CA GLY A 349 -32.92 -0.36 13.43
C GLY A 349 -33.14 0.74 14.46
N PRO A 350 -34.11 1.66 14.23
CA PRO A 350 -34.45 2.64 15.22
C PRO A 350 -34.86 1.90 16.51
N SER A 351 -34.31 2.35 17.63
CA SER A 351 -34.55 1.85 18.98
C SER A 351 -36.01 1.46 19.14
N VAL A 352 -36.32 0.18 19.04
CA VAL A 352 -37.57 -0.36 19.51
C VAL A 352 -37.45 -0.36 21.03
N ASP A 353 -38.32 0.38 21.69
CA ASP A 353 -38.49 0.30 23.14
C ASP A 353 -38.89 -1.15 23.45
N SER A 354 -37.85 -1.99 23.69
CA SER A 354 -38.02 -3.44 23.78
C SER A 354 -38.58 -3.79 25.16
N SER A 355 -39.90 -3.76 25.25
CA SER A 355 -40.52 -4.61 26.27
C SER A 355 -40.25 -6.08 25.88
N ASP A 356 -39.84 -6.94 26.82
CA ASP A 356 -39.55 -8.37 26.59
C ASP A 356 -40.68 -9.10 25.84
N GLN A 357 -41.92 -8.60 25.94
CA GLN A 357 -43.09 -9.14 25.29
C GLN A 357 -43.09 -8.90 23.76
N ASP A 358 -42.61 -7.76 23.32
CA ASP A 358 -42.57 -7.41 21.90
C ASP A 358 -41.46 -8.17 21.16
N TRP A 359 -40.25 -8.32 21.80
CA TRP A 359 -39.15 -9.09 21.26
C TRP A 359 -39.51 -10.58 21.02
N ASN A 360 -40.14 -11.23 22.01
CA ASN A 360 -40.57 -12.62 21.88
C ASN A 360 -41.58 -12.82 20.74
N SER A 361 -42.45 -11.86 20.48
CA SER A 361 -43.39 -11.88 19.37
C SER A 361 -42.67 -11.75 18.03
N GLN A 362 -41.72 -10.85 17.92
CA GLN A 362 -40.90 -10.66 16.72
C GLN A 362 -40.08 -11.92 16.40
N VAL A 363 -39.40 -12.52 17.38
CA VAL A 363 -38.66 -13.78 17.20
C VAL A 363 -39.62 -14.91 16.79
N LYS A 364 -40.80 -14.99 17.33
CA LYS A 364 -41.77 -16.03 16.93
C LYS A 364 -42.24 -15.87 15.48
N GLU A 365 -42.44 -14.65 15.03
CA GLU A 365 -42.79 -14.35 13.64
C GLU A 365 -41.62 -14.63 12.69
N SER A 366 -40.43 -14.16 13.03
CA SER A 366 -39.24 -14.41 12.23
C SER A 366 -38.92 -15.91 12.15
N GLN A 367 -39.04 -16.66 13.24
CA GLN A 367 -38.83 -18.12 13.24
C GLN A 367 -39.86 -18.87 12.37
N LYS A 368 -41.12 -18.42 12.36
CA LYS A 368 -42.11 -18.97 11.42
C LYS A 368 -41.72 -18.74 9.97
N TYR A 369 -41.18 -17.55 9.68
CA TYR A 369 -40.67 -17.23 8.37
C TYR A 369 -39.39 -18.07 8.04
N MET A 370 -38.48 -18.24 8.98
CA MET A 370 -37.25 -19.02 8.81
C MET A 370 -37.50 -20.53 8.63
N GLN A 371 -38.65 -21.09 8.97
CA GLN A 371 -38.94 -22.51 8.79
C GLN A 371 -39.08 -22.92 7.31
N LYS A 372 -39.54 -22.00 6.43
CA LYS A 372 -39.72 -22.30 5.01
C LYS A 372 -38.35 -22.30 4.31
N SER A 373 -38.08 -23.36 3.53
CA SER A 373 -36.83 -23.51 2.76
C SER A 373 -36.61 -22.36 1.78
N ILE A 374 -35.35 -21.89 1.69
CA ILE A 374 -34.93 -20.89 0.70
C ILE A 374 -35.08 -21.45 -0.70
N TYR A 375 -34.69 -22.72 -0.90
CA TYR A 375 -34.80 -23.38 -2.18
C TYR A 375 -36.27 -23.50 -2.63
N GLN A 376 -37.17 -23.86 -1.73
CA GLN A 376 -38.63 -23.89 -2.04
C GLN A 376 -39.16 -22.50 -2.41
N ARG A 377 -38.74 -21.45 -1.73
CA ARG A 377 -39.15 -20.07 -2.07
C ARG A 377 -38.67 -19.67 -3.46
N LEU A 378 -37.43 -20.09 -3.82
CA LEU A 378 -36.84 -19.81 -5.13
C LEU A 378 -37.61 -20.52 -6.23
N THR A 379 -37.90 -21.82 -6.06
CA THR A 379 -38.58 -22.63 -7.05
C THR A 379 -40.07 -22.26 -7.21
N GLU A 380 -40.74 -21.82 -6.16
CA GLU A 380 -42.14 -21.32 -6.24
C GLU A 380 -42.21 -19.99 -7.00
N LYS A 381 -41.16 -19.16 -6.98
CA LYS A 381 -41.12 -17.90 -7.72
C LYS A 381 -40.77 -18.08 -9.19
N ASP A 382 -39.86 -18.99 -9.50
CA ASP A 382 -39.42 -19.27 -10.87
C ASP A 382 -38.89 -20.71 -10.96
N GLU A 383 -39.65 -21.55 -11.66
CA GLU A 383 -39.33 -22.97 -11.85
C GLU A 383 -38.13 -23.19 -12.80
N GLU A 384 -37.86 -22.25 -13.73
CA GLU A 384 -36.71 -22.36 -14.63
C GLU A 384 -35.39 -22.18 -13.91
N ILE A 385 -35.35 -21.36 -12.88
CA ILE A 385 -34.17 -21.18 -12.05
C ILE A 385 -33.82 -22.52 -11.35
N ALA A 386 -34.80 -23.28 -10.92
CA ALA A 386 -34.56 -24.61 -10.34
C ALA A 386 -33.80 -25.55 -11.29
N LYS A 387 -34.06 -25.49 -12.60
CA LYS A 387 -33.37 -26.28 -13.62
C LYS A 387 -31.91 -25.81 -13.83
N SER A 388 -31.62 -24.55 -13.54
CA SER A 388 -30.29 -23.97 -13.61
C SER A 388 -29.40 -24.31 -12.40
N ILE A 389 -29.94 -24.98 -11.38
CA ILE A 389 -29.21 -25.44 -10.20
C ILE A 389 -28.85 -26.91 -10.38
N LYS A 390 -27.54 -27.21 -10.43
CA LYS A 390 -27.00 -28.57 -10.55
C LYS A 390 -27.03 -29.30 -9.22
N GLU A 391 -26.61 -28.62 -8.17
CA GLU A 391 -26.47 -29.16 -6.83
C GLU A 391 -26.79 -28.06 -5.81
N HIS A 392 -27.49 -28.40 -4.76
CA HIS A 392 -27.76 -27.48 -3.68
C HIS A 392 -27.65 -28.15 -2.30
N LEU A 393 -27.29 -27.38 -1.30
CA LEU A 393 -27.28 -27.79 0.10
C LEU A 393 -27.87 -26.67 0.94
N GLU A 394 -28.93 -26.97 1.66
CA GLU A 394 -29.54 -26.04 2.60
C GLU A 394 -29.28 -26.49 4.03
N ILE A 395 -28.77 -25.59 4.87
CA ILE A 395 -28.41 -25.83 6.27
C ILE A 395 -28.96 -24.74 7.18
N ASN A 396 -29.06 -25.06 8.47
CA ASN A 396 -29.38 -24.11 9.52
C ASN A 396 -28.19 -23.88 10.43
N VAL A 397 -27.87 -22.62 10.66
CA VAL A 397 -26.97 -22.18 11.72
C VAL A 397 -27.85 -21.66 12.86
N TYR A 398 -27.71 -22.24 14.03
CA TYR A 398 -28.52 -21.92 15.18
C TYR A 398 -27.93 -20.80 16.02
N ALA A 399 -28.75 -20.03 16.69
CA ALA A 399 -28.33 -18.99 17.61
C ALA A 399 -29.01 -19.15 18.96
N ASP A 400 -28.25 -18.94 20.02
CA ASP A 400 -28.74 -18.83 21.37
C ASP A 400 -28.03 -17.64 22.04
N HIS A 401 -28.76 -16.55 22.24
CA HIS A 401 -28.22 -15.32 22.82
C HIS A 401 -27.69 -15.50 24.25
N THR A 402 -28.05 -16.63 24.93
CA THR A 402 -27.50 -16.96 26.23
C THR A 402 -26.08 -17.57 26.17
N LEU A 403 -25.63 -18.03 24.99
CA LEU A 403 -24.29 -18.54 24.77
C LEU A 403 -23.48 -17.56 23.92
N THR A 404 -22.79 -16.65 24.57
CA THR A 404 -21.90 -15.68 23.92
C THR A 404 -20.48 -16.23 23.77
N PHE A 405 -19.65 -15.56 22.94
CA PHE A 405 -18.23 -15.92 22.83
C PHE A 405 -17.50 -15.86 24.17
N LYS A 406 -17.91 -14.97 25.10
CA LYS A 406 -17.36 -14.92 26.45
C LYS A 406 -17.63 -16.20 27.26
N GLN A 407 -18.74 -16.88 27.00
CA GLN A 407 -19.10 -18.13 27.67
C GLN A 407 -18.56 -19.37 26.95
N ALA A 408 -18.32 -19.25 25.64
CA ALA A 408 -17.77 -20.32 24.81
C ALA A 408 -16.23 -20.36 24.77
N LEU A 409 -15.57 -19.25 25.13
CA LEU A 409 -14.13 -19.10 25.18
C LEU A 409 -13.72 -18.49 26.53
N GLN A 410 -12.46 -18.67 26.92
CA GLN A 410 -11.93 -17.98 28.10
C GLN A 410 -11.88 -16.47 27.85
N ALA A 411 -12.56 -15.70 28.71
CA ALA A 411 -12.69 -14.25 28.56
C ALA A 411 -11.33 -13.51 28.50
N GLU A 412 -10.30 -14.05 29.15
CA GLU A 412 -8.95 -13.47 29.15
C GLU A 412 -8.26 -13.47 27.78
N TYR A 413 -8.69 -14.34 26.86
CA TYR A 413 -8.15 -14.42 25.50
C TYR A 413 -8.90 -13.52 24.50
N LEU A 414 -10.11 -13.04 24.86
CA LEU A 414 -10.89 -12.12 24.04
C LEU A 414 -10.44 -10.67 24.24
N THR A 415 -9.28 -10.34 23.69
CA THR A 415 -8.64 -9.03 23.86
C THR A 415 -8.77 -8.16 22.60
N GLY A 416 -8.64 -6.84 22.79
CA GLY A 416 -8.75 -5.87 21.70
C GLY A 416 -10.20 -5.61 21.25
N LEU A 417 -10.35 -4.69 20.30
CA LEU A 417 -11.68 -4.21 19.87
C LEU A 417 -12.57 -5.33 19.34
N VAL A 418 -11.99 -6.26 18.55
CA VAL A 418 -12.73 -7.40 17.98
C VAL A 418 -13.13 -8.37 19.09
N GLY A 419 -12.23 -8.71 20.00
CA GLY A 419 -12.51 -9.60 21.12
C GLY A 419 -13.57 -9.03 22.06
N GLU A 420 -13.52 -7.75 22.38
CA GLU A 420 -14.52 -7.06 23.20
C GLU A 420 -15.90 -7.04 22.55
N PHE A 421 -15.97 -6.73 21.25
CA PHE A 421 -17.20 -6.75 20.49
C PHE A 421 -17.78 -8.17 20.44
N MET A 422 -16.98 -9.15 20.04
CA MET A 422 -17.40 -10.54 19.93
C MET A 422 -17.78 -11.15 21.28
N SER A 423 -17.17 -10.71 22.38
CA SER A 423 -17.48 -11.23 23.72
C SER A 423 -18.96 -11.17 24.09
N LYS A 424 -19.68 -10.19 23.56
CA LYS A 424 -21.11 -9.95 23.80
C LYS A 424 -22.01 -10.57 22.72
N THR A 425 -21.46 -11.10 21.66
CA THR A 425 -22.20 -11.68 20.54
C THR A 425 -22.46 -13.17 20.79
N ALA A 426 -23.64 -13.65 20.43
CA ALA A 426 -23.94 -15.07 20.49
C ALA A 426 -23.02 -15.87 19.56
N VAL A 427 -22.57 -17.04 20.01
CA VAL A 427 -21.80 -17.95 19.17
C VAL A 427 -22.74 -18.66 18.21
N PRO A 428 -22.51 -18.61 16.89
CA PRO A 428 -23.26 -19.43 15.94
C PRO A 428 -23.02 -20.91 16.22
N ILE A 429 -24.07 -21.72 16.15
CA ILE A 429 -24.04 -23.15 16.47
C ILE A 429 -24.39 -23.95 15.22
N LEU A 430 -23.59 -24.96 14.89
CA LEU A 430 -23.75 -25.82 13.75
C LEU A 430 -23.83 -27.30 14.20
N ARG A 431 -24.74 -28.08 13.62
CA ARG A 431 -24.78 -29.53 13.83
C ARG A 431 -23.60 -30.19 13.16
N VAL A 432 -23.03 -31.22 13.79
CA VAL A 432 -21.94 -31.99 13.18
C VAL A 432 -22.37 -32.65 11.87
N SER A 433 -23.63 -33.09 11.77
CA SER A 433 -24.17 -33.66 10.51
C SER A 433 -24.23 -32.63 9.39
N ASP A 434 -24.59 -31.37 9.69
CA ASP A 434 -24.64 -30.27 8.69
C ASP A 434 -23.24 -29.82 8.32
N TYR A 435 -22.32 -29.77 9.28
CA TYR A 435 -20.90 -29.53 8.97
C TYR A 435 -20.35 -30.58 7.99
N ASN A 436 -20.61 -31.87 8.23
CA ASN A 436 -20.12 -32.96 7.37
C ASN A 436 -20.69 -32.89 5.96
N LYS A 437 -21.94 -32.44 5.78
CA LYS A 437 -22.51 -32.16 4.44
C LYS A 437 -21.74 -31.02 3.74
N ILE A 438 -21.43 -29.93 4.47
CA ILE A 438 -20.61 -28.82 3.95
C ILE A 438 -19.21 -29.31 3.61
N ALA A 439 -18.56 -30.06 4.49
CA ALA A 439 -17.24 -30.61 4.30
C ALA A 439 -17.16 -31.46 3.03
N LYS A 440 -18.16 -32.30 2.79
CA LYS A 440 -18.28 -33.09 1.57
C LYS A 440 -18.43 -32.20 0.32
N LEU A 441 -19.30 -31.18 0.36
CA LEU A 441 -19.51 -30.24 -0.75
C LEU A 441 -18.25 -29.42 -1.05
N TYR A 442 -17.48 -29.07 0.00
CA TYR A 442 -16.26 -28.24 -0.11
C TYR A 442 -14.98 -29.07 -0.25
N HIS A 443 -15.09 -30.41 -0.36
CA HIS A 443 -13.96 -31.35 -0.42
C HIS A 443 -13.00 -31.22 0.77
N ARG A 444 -13.59 -31.12 2.00
CA ARG A 444 -12.86 -31.04 3.27
C ARG A 444 -13.06 -32.32 4.10
N GLU A 445 -12.28 -32.44 5.17
CA GLU A 445 -12.38 -33.59 6.09
C GLU A 445 -13.65 -33.53 6.94
N GLU A 446 -14.34 -34.66 7.03
CA GLU A 446 -15.47 -34.86 7.94
C GLU A 446 -14.98 -35.09 9.36
N ILE A 447 -15.77 -34.72 10.37
CA ILE A 447 -15.45 -34.91 11.77
C ILE A 447 -16.50 -35.75 12.48
N SER A 448 -16.10 -36.41 13.56
CA SER A 448 -17.00 -37.12 14.47
C SER A 448 -16.89 -36.54 15.88
N LEU A 449 -18.00 -36.33 16.53
CA LEU A 449 -18.10 -35.81 17.90
C LEU A 449 -18.88 -36.80 18.78
N ALA A 450 -18.34 -37.12 19.97
CA ALA A 450 -19.13 -37.79 21.00
C ALA A 450 -20.17 -36.83 21.60
N ASP A 451 -21.20 -37.37 22.28
CA ASP A 451 -22.35 -36.60 22.80
C ASP A 451 -21.96 -35.42 23.72
N ASN A 452 -20.74 -35.43 24.30
CA ASN A 452 -20.22 -34.41 25.21
C ASN A 452 -19.01 -33.64 24.64
N GLN A 453 -18.83 -33.66 23.32
CA GLN A 453 -17.70 -32.99 22.67
C GLN A 453 -18.16 -31.82 21.78
N TYR A 454 -17.25 -30.86 21.59
CA TYR A 454 -17.44 -29.78 20.63
C TYR A 454 -16.16 -29.50 19.84
N GLN A 455 -16.32 -28.82 18.70
CA GLN A 455 -15.25 -28.22 17.91
C GLN A 455 -15.61 -26.82 17.48
N ILE A 456 -14.65 -25.98 17.15
CA ILE A 456 -14.90 -24.63 16.63
C ILE A 456 -14.35 -24.52 15.22
N LEU A 457 -15.21 -24.12 14.26
CA LEU A 457 -14.87 -23.81 12.89
C LEU A 457 -14.57 -22.30 12.78
N ALA A 458 -13.37 -21.92 12.40
CA ALA A 458 -12.97 -20.51 12.25
C ALA A 458 -11.92 -20.36 11.16
N ASP A 459 -11.80 -19.18 10.57
CA ASP A 459 -10.70 -18.84 9.65
C ASP A 459 -10.21 -17.39 9.82
N TYR A 460 -10.89 -16.58 10.65
CA TYR A 460 -10.49 -15.21 10.92
C TYR A 460 -9.36 -15.16 11.96
N LYS A 461 -8.15 -14.86 11.50
CA LYS A 461 -6.91 -14.97 12.30
C LYS A 461 -6.96 -14.31 13.68
N PRO A 462 -7.48 -13.08 13.85
CA PRO A 462 -7.55 -12.45 15.18
C PRO A 462 -8.39 -13.23 16.20
N MET A 463 -9.40 -13.98 15.76
CA MET A 463 -10.21 -14.85 16.62
C MET A 463 -9.65 -16.26 16.74
N SER A 464 -9.08 -16.81 15.68
CA SER A 464 -8.48 -18.15 15.65
C SER A 464 -7.41 -18.34 16.72
N ASP A 465 -6.55 -17.35 16.93
CA ASP A 465 -5.50 -17.41 17.96
C ASP A 465 -6.08 -17.44 19.39
N SER A 466 -7.19 -16.73 19.63
CA SER A 466 -7.90 -16.73 20.91
C SER A 466 -8.62 -18.06 21.13
N ILE A 467 -9.23 -18.60 20.08
CA ILE A 467 -9.90 -19.90 20.05
C ILE A 467 -8.90 -21.00 20.36
N ASP A 468 -7.75 -21.02 19.69
CA ASP A 468 -6.71 -22.04 19.88
C ASP A 468 -6.17 -22.06 21.32
N LYS A 469 -5.97 -20.90 21.94
CA LYS A 469 -5.57 -20.82 23.35
C LYS A 469 -6.63 -21.42 24.27
N SER A 470 -7.91 -21.12 24.01
CA SER A 470 -9.03 -21.64 24.78
C SER A 470 -9.18 -23.18 24.63
N LEU A 471 -9.10 -23.68 23.39
CA LEU A 471 -9.14 -25.12 23.11
C LEU A 471 -7.95 -25.87 23.72
N ALA A 472 -6.73 -25.31 23.63
CA ALA A 472 -5.52 -25.90 24.19
C ALA A 472 -5.54 -26.00 25.71
N SER A 473 -6.25 -25.08 26.40
CA SER A 473 -6.46 -25.15 27.86
C SER A 473 -7.47 -26.23 28.27
N GLY A 474 -8.18 -26.84 27.32
CA GLY A 474 -9.24 -27.79 27.61
C GLY A 474 -10.51 -27.14 28.15
N PHE A 475 -10.79 -25.88 27.75
CA PHE A 475 -11.93 -25.12 28.26
C PHE A 475 -13.26 -25.83 28.02
N GLN A 476 -14.03 -26.05 29.09
CA GLN A 476 -15.31 -26.73 29.05
C GLN A 476 -16.47 -25.72 28.95
N ILE A 477 -17.38 -25.96 28.02
CA ILE A 477 -18.57 -25.14 27.82
C ILE A 477 -19.74 -25.79 28.56
N ASN A 478 -20.32 -25.09 29.54
CA ASN A 478 -21.59 -25.52 30.17
C ASN A 478 -22.76 -24.94 29.36
N TYR A 479 -23.44 -25.82 28.65
CA TYR A 479 -24.53 -25.41 27.79
C TYR A 479 -25.73 -26.31 27.95
N ARG A 480 -26.90 -25.73 28.28
CA ARG A 480 -28.16 -26.45 28.53
C ARG A 480 -28.06 -27.61 29.50
N GLY A 481 -27.29 -27.44 30.55
CA GLY A 481 -27.13 -28.45 31.60
C GLY A 481 -26.17 -29.59 31.22
N GLN A 482 -25.49 -29.49 30.07
CA GLN A 482 -24.44 -30.42 29.64
C GLN A 482 -23.10 -29.72 29.62
N THR A 483 -22.05 -30.44 30.04
CA THR A 483 -20.68 -29.98 29.96
C THR A 483 -20.04 -30.55 28.72
N LEU A 484 -19.63 -29.66 27.79
CA LEU A 484 -18.97 -30.02 26.54
C LEU A 484 -17.48 -29.81 26.66
N SER A 485 -16.68 -30.76 26.20
CA SER A 485 -15.22 -30.69 26.15
C SER A 485 -14.73 -30.57 24.71
N PRO A 486 -13.62 -29.85 24.46
CA PRO A 486 -13.09 -29.72 23.09
C PRO A 486 -12.53 -31.06 22.59
N VAL A 487 -12.83 -31.43 21.33
CA VAL A 487 -12.29 -32.65 20.71
C VAL A 487 -10.83 -32.49 20.30
N ALA A 488 -10.40 -31.26 20.01
CA ALA A 488 -9.04 -30.95 19.57
C ALA A 488 -8.49 -29.69 20.24
N LYS A 489 -7.16 -29.54 20.24
CA LYS A 489 -6.46 -28.37 20.83
C LYS A 489 -6.38 -27.17 19.89
N LYS A 490 -6.86 -27.31 18.66
CA LYS A 490 -6.88 -26.25 17.64
C LYS A 490 -8.25 -26.17 17.00
N HIS A 491 -8.58 -24.98 16.51
CA HIS A 491 -9.78 -24.80 15.71
C HIS A 491 -9.69 -25.59 14.39
N LEU A 492 -10.84 -25.86 13.81
CA LEU A 492 -10.96 -26.37 12.46
C LEU A 492 -10.99 -25.18 11.48
N GLU A 493 -10.05 -25.16 10.55
CA GLU A 493 -10.01 -24.05 9.59
C GLU A 493 -11.13 -24.16 8.56
N GLY A 494 -11.95 -23.11 8.46
CA GLY A 494 -13.03 -23.08 7.46
C GLY A 494 -14.18 -22.13 7.77
N PHE A 495 -15.18 -22.20 6.92
CA PHE A 495 -16.34 -21.31 6.91
C PHE A 495 -17.57 -22.07 6.36
N VAL A 496 -18.74 -21.45 6.52
CA VAL A 496 -20.04 -21.93 5.97
C VAL A 496 -20.33 -21.22 4.65
N THR A 497 -20.23 -19.88 4.63
CA THR A 497 -20.54 -19.06 3.45
C THR A 497 -19.28 -18.55 2.78
N SER A 498 -19.29 -18.49 1.45
CA SER A 498 -18.18 -17.97 0.63
C SER A 498 -17.92 -16.50 0.92
N SER A 499 -16.65 -16.08 0.90
CA SER A 499 -16.27 -14.68 1.06
C SER A 499 -15.00 -14.32 0.28
N GLY A 500 -14.72 -13.04 0.09
CA GLY A 500 -13.49 -12.56 -0.56
C GLY A 500 -12.25 -12.62 0.32
N MET A 501 -12.44 -12.84 1.62
CA MET A 501 -11.38 -12.89 2.64
C MET A 501 -11.80 -13.81 3.79
N LYS A 502 -10.86 -14.24 4.61
CA LYS A 502 -11.14 -14.98 5.83
C LYS A 502 -11.91 -14.10 6.81
N SER A 503 -13.14 -14.48 7.15
CA SER A 503 -14.08 -13.67 7.93
C SER A 503 -14.84 -14.44 9.01
N ASN A 504 -14.71 -15.77 9.07
CA ASN A 504 -15.40 -16.59 10.07
C ASN A 504 -14.73 -16.43 11.44
N THR A 505 -15.44 -15.71 12.34
CA THR A 505 -14.98 -15.41 13.69
C THR A 505 -15.10 -16.59 14.66
N GLY A 506 -15.85 -17.63 14.29
CA GLY A 506 -16.01 -18.86 15.06
C GLY A 506 -17.45 -19.37 15.03
N ILE A 507 -17.63 -20.63 14.67
CA ILE A 507 -18.91 -21.37 14.70
C ILE A 507 -18.69 -22.60 15.56
N LEU A 508 -19.53 -22.79 16.57
CA LEU A 508 -19.47 -23.92 17.49
C LEU A 508 -20.14 -25.15 16.83
N ILE A 509 -19.36 -26.17 16.54
CA ILE A 509 -19.89 -27.46 16.02
C ILE A 509 -20.18 -28.36 17.21
N VAL A 510 -21.43 -28.84 17.28
CA VAL A 510 -21.92 -29.71 18.38
C VAL A 510 -22.65 -30.94 17.83
N PRO A 511 -22.81 -32.01 18.64
CA PRO A 511 -23.68 -33.13 18.32
C PRO A 511 -25.12 -32.69 17.99
N ASP A 512 -25.77 -33.34 17.05
CA ASP A 512 -27.11 -32.97 16.56
C ASP A 512 -28.18 -32.84 17.66
N LYS A 513 -28.10 -33.67 18.70
CA LYS A 513 -29.04 -33.66 19.85
C LYS A 513 -28.98 -32.33 20.60
N ILE A 514 -27.77 -31.73 20.72
CA ILE A 514 -27.57 -30.48 21.47
C ILE A 514 -28.17 -29.27 20.73
N ALA A 515 -28.13 -29.28 19.42
CA ALA A 515 -28.67 -28.24 18.57
C ALA A 515 -30.19 -28.41 18.30
N SER A 516 -30.79 -29.52 18.72
CA SER A 516 -32.23 -29.76 18.50
C SER A 516 -33.11 -28.81 19.32
N GLY A 517 -34.15 -28.26 18.68
CA GLY A 517 -35.08 -27.32 19.32
C GLY A 517 -34.53 -25.92 19.58
N GLN A 518 -33.41 -25.55 18.93
CA GLN A 518 -32.87 -24.20 19.00
C GLN A 518 -33.46 -23.26 17.96
N THR A 519 -33.33 -21.96 18.23
CA THR A 519 -33.73 -20.89 17.31
C THR A 519 -32.79 -20.86 16.10
N ILE A 520 -33.33 -20.76 14.89
CA ILE A 520 -32.55 -20.62 13.67
C ILE A 520 -32.02 -19.18 13.61
N GLY A 521 -30.73 -19.01 13.76
CA GLY A 521 -30.05 -17.70 13.60
C GLY A 521 -29.88 -17.34 12.14
N SER A 522 -29.36 -18.31 11.33
CA SER A 522 -29.27 -18.15 9.88
C SER A 522 -29.70 -19.44 9.19
N ARG A 523 -30.30 -19.29 8.01
CA ARG A 523 -30.53 -20.37 7.06
C ARG A 523 -29.74 -20.07 5.81
N VAL A 524 -28.93 -21.02 5.37
CA VAL A 524 -27.99 -20.85 4.26
C VAL A 524 -28.30 -21.88 3.18
N LEU A 525 -28.51 -21.41 1.96
CA LEU A 525 -28.60 -22.23 0.75
C LEU A 525 -27.31 -22.04 -0.05
N LEU A 526 -26.55 -23.11 -0.21
CA LEU A 526 -25.35 -23.19 -1.03
C LEU A 526 -25.72 -23.80 -2.39
N VAL A 527 -25.24 -23.23 -3.50
CA VAL A 527 -25.65 -23.63 -4.87
C VAL A 527 -24.47 -23.74 -5.80
N ASN A 528 -24.46 -24.82 -6.60
CA ASN A 528 -23.64 -24.95 -7.80
C ASN A 528 -24.55 -24.90 -9.04
N TYR A 529 -24.12 -24.13 -10.06
CA TYR A 529 -24.92 -23.91 -11.27
C TYR A 529 -24.76 -25.01 -12.30
N ASN A 530 -25.81 -25.21 -13.07
CA ASN A 530 -25.80 -26.04 -14.28
C ASN A 530 -25.58 -25.11 -15.48
N THR A 531 -24.34 -24.79 -15.77
CA THR A 531 -23.98 -23.87 -16.87
C THR A 531 -23.99 -24.57 -18.22
N SER A 532 -24.47 -23.86 -19.26
CA SER A 532 -24.43 -24.28 -20.67
C SER A 532 -23.89 -23.15 -21.54
N ALA A 533 -23.68 -23.42 -22.84
CA ALA A 533 -23.27 -22.38 -23.78
C ALA A 533 -24.30 -21.23 -23.89
N ASP A 534 -25.58 -21.58 -23.77
CA ASP A 534 -26.70 -20.63 -23.88
C ASP A 534 -27.13 -20.04 -22.54
N HIS A 535 -26.70 -20.62 -21.41
CA HIS A 535 -27.06 -20.18 -20.07
C HIS A 535 -25.84 -20.16 -19.15
N THR A 536 -25.13 -19.06 -19.18
CA THR A 536 -23.89 -18.84 -18.41
C THR A 536 -24.18 -18.57 -16.93
N ALA A 537 -23.17 -18.75 -16.07
CA ALA A 537 -23.28 -18.42 -14.64
C ALA A 537 -23.71 -16.97 -14.41
N GLN A 538 -23.29 -16.03 -15.27
CA GLN A 538 -23.69 -14.61 -15.19
C GLN A 538 -25.18 -14.41 -15.50
N GLN A 539 -25.75 -15.18 -16.44
CA GLN A 539 -27.17 -15.11 -16.74
C GLN A 539 -28.01 -15.70 -15.60
N ILE A 540 -27.59 -16.85 -15.05
CA ILE A 540 -28.25 -17.47 -13.87
C ILE A 540 -28.23 -16.48 -12.69
N ASP A 541 -27.12 -15.82 -12.46
CA ASP A 541 -26.97 -14.78 -11.44
C ASP A 541 -27.99 -13.64 -11.63
N ASN A 542 -28.11 -13.15 -12.87
CA ASN A 542 -29.04 -12.08 -13.20
C ASN A 542 -30.51 -12.52 -13.02
N ASP A 543 -30.84 -13.76 -13.34
CA ASP A 543 -32.18 -14.30 -13.20
C ASP A 543 -32.56 -14.45 -11.72
N ILE A 544 -31.67 -14.99 -10.89
CA ILE A 544 -31.89 -15.05 -9.42
C ILE A 544 -32.06 -13.64 -8.82
N ARG A 545 -31.25 -12.68 -9.25
CA ARG A 545 -31.37 -11.29 -8.82
C ARG A 545 -32.70 -10.66 -9.17
N ARG A 546 -33.17 -10.91 -10.40
CA ARG A 546 -34.47 -10.43 -10.87
C ARG A 546 -35.61 -10.99 -10.02
N VAL A 547 -35.57 -12.27 -9.70
CA VAL A 547 -36.61 -12.93 -8.88
C VAL A 547 -36.68 -12.36 -7.47
N TYR A 548 -35.54 -11.98 -6.89
CA TYR A 548 -35.52 -11.40 -5.56
C TYR A 548 -35.52 -9.85 -5.56
N ASP A 549 -35.71 -9.22 -6.73
CA ASP A 549 -35.71 -7.74 -6.90
C ASP A 549 -34.47 -7.07 -6.29
N LEU A 550 -33.31 -7.76 -6.38
CA LEU A 550 -32.06 -7.28 -5.80
C LEU A 550 -31.39 -6.15 -6.61
N GLY A 551 -32.07 -5.67 -7.66
CA GLY A 551 -31.53 -4.66 -8.58
C GLY A 551 -30.33 -5.15 -9.37
N ASN A 552 -29.97 -4.44 -10.44
CA ASN A 552 -28.68 -4.64 -11.10
C ASN A 552 -27.57 -4.35 -10.08
N LEU A 553 -26.45 -5.07 -10.19
CA LEU A 553 -25.22 -4.92 -9.38
C LEU A 553 -24.61 -3.52 -9.58
N SER A 554 -25.31 -2.47 -9.18
CA SER A 554 -24.73 -1.17 -8.92
C SER A 554 -24.47 -1.14 -7.41
N ILE A 555 -23.20 -1.27 -7.03
CA ILE A 555 -22.75 -0.78 -5.73
C ILE A 555 -22.88 0.75 -5.86
N GLU A 556 -24.08 1.27 -5.73
CA GLU A 556 -24.30 2.69 -5.66
C GLU A 556 -23.78 3.12 -4.27
N VAL A 557 -22.62 3.77 -4.26
CA VAL A 557 -22.19 4.55 -3.10
C VAL A 557 -23.08 5.77 -3.06
N HIS A 558 -24.24 5.63 -2.45
CA HIS A 558 -25.13 6.76 -2.22
C HIS A 558 -24.52 7.66 -1.15
N THR A 559 -24.42 8.93 -1.45
CA THR A 559 -24.34 9.98 -0.43
C THR A 559 -25.63 9.89 0.42
N THR A 560 -25.47 10.03 1.73
CA THR A 560 -26.40 9.62 2.79
C THR A 560 -27.89 9.97 2.62
N ASP A 561 -28.26 11.00 1.84
CA ASP A 561 -29.64 11.45 1.75
C ASP A 561 -30.45 10.81 0.58
N GLU A 562 -29.83 10.55 -0.57
CA GLU A 562 -30.46 9.83 -1.68
C GLU A 562 -30.65 8.33 -1.40
N ALA A 563 -29.72 7.73 -0.66
CA ALA A 563 -29.81 6.34 -0.22
C ALA A 563 -31.02 6.10 0.67
N LEU A 564 -31.33 7.02 1.60
CA LEU A 564 -32.48 6.94 2.49
C LEU A 564 -33.82 7.07 1.75
N GLN A 565 -33.93 7.90 0.70
CA GLN A 565 -35.16 8.04 -0.07
C GLN A 565 -35.41 6.83 -0.99
N LYS A 566 -34.38 6.36 -1.73
CA LYS A 566 -34.51 5.16 -2.59
C LYS A 566 -34.76 3.88 -1.78
N THR A 567 -34.20 3.76 -0.58
CA THR A 567 -34.46 2.64 0.31
C THR A 567 -35.92 2.63 0.79
N LYS A 568 -36.52 3.81 1.02
CA LYS A 568 -37.95 3.92 1.42
C LYS A 568 -38.92 3.61 0.27
N GLU A 569 -38.55 3.86 -0.99
CA GLU A 569 -39.38 3.54 -2.15
C GLU A 569 -39.26 2.06 -2.56
N LYS A 570 -38.08 1.44 -2.42
CA LYS A 570 -37.86 -0.01 -2.63
C LYS A 570 -38.56 -0.89 -1.58
N SER A 571 -38.77 -0.41 -0.35
CA SER A 571 -39.41 -1.17 0.71
C SER A 571 -40.89 -1.49 0.46
N LYS A 572 -41.52 -0.92 -0.56
CA LYS A 572 -42.92 -1.21 -0.94
C LYS A 572 -43.08 -2.43 -1.85
N ALA A 573 -42.02 -2.90 -2.51
CA ALA A 573 -42.02 -4.04 -3.42
C ALA A 573 -41.43 -5.32 -2.78
N GLU A 574 -40.81 -5.23 -1.60
CA GLU A 574 -40.28 -6.40 -0.90
C GLU A 574 -41.44 -7.21 -0.31
N GLU A 575 -41.45 -8.54 -0.59
CA GLU A 575 -42.22 -9.52 0.18
C GLU A 575 -42.07 -9.18 1.65
N GLN A 576 -43.19 -9.06 2.39
CA GLN A 576 -43.24 -8.66 3.81
C GLN A 576 -42.36 -9.61 4.65
N ARG A 577 -41.05 -9.32 4.70
CA ARG A 577 -40.15 -10.00 5.63
C ARG A 577 -40.39 -9.48 7.03
N PRO A 578 -40.45 -10.35 8.03
CA PRO A 578 -40.55 -9.91 9.42
C PRO A 578 -39.41 -8.97 9.79
N SER A 579 -39.68 -8.03 10.67
CA SER A 579 -38.65 -7.13 11.22
C SER A 579 -37.49 -7.95 11.80
N GLY A 580 -36.26 -7.59 11.45
CA GLY A 580 -35.06 -8.28 11.92
C GLY A 580 -34.56 -9.44 11.03
N VAL A 581 -35.32 -9.85 10.00
CA VAL A 581 -34.84 -10.86 9.04
C VAL A 581 -34.19 -10.18 7.85
N SER A 582 -32.87 -10.40 7.69
CA SER A 582 -32.10 -9.94 6.52
C SER A 582 -31.95 -11.05 5.48
N PHE A 583 -31.76 -10.62 4.23
CA PHE A 583 -31.48 -11.47 3.10
C PHE A 583 -30.14 -11.07 2.48
N SER A 584 -29.26 -12.05 2.30
CA SER A 584 -27.97 -11.86 1.64
C SER A 584 -27.88 -12.85 0.46
N TYR A 585 -27.49 -12.36 -0.70
CA TYR A 585 -27.19 -13.14 -1.88
C TYR A 585 -25.81 -12.75 -2.41
N MET A 586 -24.91 -13.70 -2.39
CA MET A 586 -23.53 -13.50 -2.85
C MET A 586 -23.14 -14.61 -3.82
N THR A 587 -22.47 -14.22 -4.89
CA THR A 587 -22.04 -15.14 -5.92
C THR A 587 -20.53 -15.14 -6.07
N LYS A 588 -19.99 -16.24 -6.55
CA LYS A 588 -18.57 -16.35 -6.86
C LYS A 588 -18.12 -15.23 -7.79
N ILE A 589 -18.93 -14.91 -8.81
CA ILE A 589 -18.63 -13.80 -9.75
C ILE A 589 -18.52 -12.46 -9.02
N LEU A 590 -19.45 -12.17 -8.12
CA LEU A 590 -19.44 -10.92 -7.35
C LEU A 590 -18.24 -10.85 -6.42
N ILE A 591 -17.96 -11.92 -5.68
CA ILE A 591 -16.81 -12.03 -4.78
C ILE A 591 -15.50 -11.85 -5.56
N TYR A 592 -15.34 -12.53 -6.70
CA TYR A 592 -14.18 -12.38 -7.57
C TYR A 592 -14.04 -10.95 -8.09
N THR A 593 -15.12 -10.35 -8.60
CA THR A 593 -15.09 -9.00 -9.14
C THR A 593 -14.70 -7.97 -8.07
N SER A 594 -15.27 -8.08 -6.88
CA SER A 594 -14.97 -7.18 -5.77
C SER A 594 -13.53 -7.36 -5.26
N SER A 595 -13.06 -8.60 -5.17
CA SER A 595 -11.69 -8.93 -4.74
C SER A 595 -10.64 -8.48 -5.75
N ILE A 596 -10.86 -8.71 -7.06
CA ILE A 596 -10.00 -8.21 -8.14
C ILE A 596 -9.95 -6.68 -8.09
N GLY A 597 -11.07 -6.03 -7.82
CA GLY A 597 -11.14 -4.58 -7.69
C GLY A 597 -10.27 -4.04 -6.56
N LEU A 598 -10.35 -4.63 -5.38
CA LEU A 598 -9.51 -4.24 -4.24
C LEU A 598 -8.01 -4.50 -4.50
N GLN A 599 -7.68 -5.64 -5.13
CA GLN A 599 -6.33 -5.97 -5.58
C GLN A 599 -5.80 -4.92 -6.58
N ALA A 600 -6.63 -4.51 -7.54
CA ALA A 600 -6.28 -3.50 -8.52
C ALA A 600 -5.98 -2.16 -7.85
N ILE A 601 -6.85 -1.70 -6.94
CA ILE A 601 -6.65 -0.46 -6.19
C ILE A 601 -5.32 -0.51 -5.43
N ALA A 602 -5.08 -1.56 -4.64
CA ALA A 602 -3.86 -1.72 -3.87
C ALA A 602 -2.61 -1.71 -4.77
N THR A 603 -2.67 -2.45 -5.89
CA THR A 603 -1.55 -2.58 -6.83
C THR A 603 -1.24 -1.24 -7.51
N PHE A 604 -2.23 -0.55 -8.08
CA PHE A 604 -2.00 0.72 -8.77
C PHE A 604 -1.53 1.82 -7.83
N VAL A 605 -2.13 1.94 -6.65
CA VAL A 605 -1.71 2.91 -5.63
C VAL A 605 -0.29 2.63 -5.16
N GLY A 606 0.04 1.38 -4.90
CA GLY A 606 1.36 0.98 -4.46
C GLY A 606 2.44 1.21 -5.52
N PHE A 607 2.17 0.85 -6.77
CA PHE A 607 3.07 1.14 -7.88
C PHE A 607 3.29 2.63 -8.06
N TYR A 608 2.22 3.42 -8.04
CA TYR A 608 2.29 4.86 -8.21
C TYR A 608 3.20 5.51 -7.17
N LEU A 609 2.91 5.28 -5.89
CA LEU A 609 3.72 5.83 -4.81
C LEU A 609 5.12 5.25 -4.77
N GLY A 610 5.25 3.92 -4.89
CA GLY A 610 6.53 3.23 -4.81
C GLY A 610 7.51 3.70 -5.89
N ILE A 611 7.06 3.78 -7.15
CA ILE A 611 7.91 4.24 -8.27
C ILE A 611 8.30 5.70 -8.10
N ILE A 612 7.38 6.57 -7.68
CA ILE A 612 7.68 7.99 -7.49
C ILE A 612 8.67 8.21 -6.35
N PHE A 613 8.49 7.54 -5.22
CA PHE A 613 9.44 7.63 -4.11
C PHE A 613 10.82 7.10 -4.51
N LEU A 614 10.86 6.00 -5.28
CA LEU A 614 12.10 5.40 -5.76
C LEU A 614 12.86 6.35 -6.70
N ILE A 615 12.17 6.92 -7.68
CA ILE A 615 12.76 7.88 -8.62
C ILE A 615 13.21 9.13 -7.88
N SER A 616 12.38 9.66 -6.97
CA SER A 616 12.71 10.87 -6.20
C SER A 616 13.94 10.66 -5.32
N SER A 617 14.04 9.53 -4.61
CA SER A 617 15.19 9.20 -3.77
C SER A 617 16.48 9.06 -4.59
N ALA A 618 16.42 8.34 -5.71
CA ALA A 618 17.54 8.13 -6.61
C ALA A 618 18.00 9.43 -7.28
N ALA A 619 17.05 10.27 -7.72
CA ALA A 619 17.34 11.53 -8.37
C ALA A 619 17.97 12.57 -7.41
N ILE A 620 17.45 12.68 -6.18
CA ILE A 620 18.03 13.56 -5.15
C ILE A 620 19.48 13.20 -4.92
N LEU A 621 19.79 11.91 -4.81
CA LEU A 621 21.14 11.42 -4.57
C LEU A 621 22.05 11.62 -5.77
N ALA A 622 21.56 11.34 -6.98
CA ALA A 622 22.28 11.56 -8.22
C ALA A 622 22.69 13.02 -8.39
N LEU A 623 21.75 13.94 -8.24
CA LEU A 623 22.00 15.38 -8.33
C LEU A 623 23.02 15.85 -7.29
N LYS A 624 22.92 15.34 -6.06
CA LYS A 624 23.87 15.64 -5.01
C LYS A 624 25.29 15.17 -5.35
N GLN A 625 25.44 13.91 -5.79
CA GLN A 625 26.74 13.35 -6.15
C GLN A 625 27.39 14.05 -7.35
N LEU A 626 26.59 14.50 -8.32
CA LEU A 626 27.07 15.31 -9.42
C LEU A 626 27.59 16.68 -8.95
N SER A 627 26.88 17.32 -8.00
CA SER A 627 27.35 18.57 -7.38
C SER A 627 28.70 18.39 -6.70
N GLU A 628 28.83 17.33 -5.92
CA GLU A 628 30.06 17.01 -5.21
C GLU A 628 31.20 16.67 -6.16
N SER A 629 30.94 15.95 -7.26
CA SER A 629 31.92 15.64 -8.29
C SER A 629 32.44 16.91 -8.97
N SER A 630 31.56 17.88 -9.22
CA SER A 630 31.94 19.20 -9.76
C SER A 630 32.82 20.01 -8.79
N ASP A 631 32.48 20.02 -7.48
CA ASP A 631 33.26 20.69 -6.45
C ASP A 631 34.66 20.06 -6.24
N ASN A 632 34.80 18.77 -6.55
CA ASN A 632 36.01 18.01 -6.33
C ASN A 632 36.96 17.98 -7.57
N ILE A 633 36.64 18.61 -8.70
CA ILE A 633 37.44 18.59 -9.94
C ILE A 633 38.90 18.99 -9.65
N GLU A 634 39.13 20.09 -8.89
CA GLU A 634 40.47 20.61 -8.57
C GLU A 634 41.25 19.60 -7.71
N LYS A 635 40.61 18.88 -6.80
CA LYS A 635 41.24 17.87 -5.94
C LYS A 635 41.66 16.64 -6.76
N TYR A 636 40.82 16.18 -7.70
CA TYR A 636 41.16 15.09 -8.59
C TYR A 636 42.31 15.49 -9.58
N ALA A 637 42.32 16.74 -10.04
CA ALA A 637 43.41 17.28 -10.83
C ALA A 637 44.75 17.34 -10.04
N ALA A 638 44.70 17.71 -8.75
CA ALA A 638 45.87 17.69 -7.88
C ALA A 638 46.43 16.25 -7.69
N LEU A 639 45.57 15.25 -7.45
CA LEU A 639 45.98 13.86 -7.32
C LEU A 639 46.65 13.34 -8.62
N ARG A 640 46.13 13.76 -9.77
CA ARG A 640 46.70 13.41 -11.06
C ARG A 640 48.11 14.01 -11.26
N ARG A 641 48.33 15.25 -10.82
CA ARG A 641 49.66 15.90 -10.80
C ARG A 641 50.61 15.18 -9.85
N LEU A 642 50.14 14.56 -8.79
CA LEU A 642 50.92 13.74 -7.87
C LEU A 642 51.17 12.29 -8.39
N GLY A 643 50.80 11.99 -9.62
CA GLY A 643 51.10 10.71 -10.25
C GLY A 643 50.03 9.62 -10.10
N ALA A 644 48.83 9.96 -9.58
CA ALA A 644 47.74 8.98 -9.48
C ALA A 644 47.21 8.59 -10.86
N SER A 645 47.17 7.28 -11.18
CA SER A 645 46.70 6.77 -12.47
C SER A 645 45.18 6.98 -12.63
N ASN A 646 44.70 7.08 -13.87
CA ASN A 646 43.28 7.20 -14.17
C ASN A 646 42.45 6.03 -13.60
N LYS A 647 43.04 4.81 -13.54
CA LYS A 647 42.38 3.64 -12.93
C LYS A 647 42.14 3.83 -11.41
N MET A 648 43.15 4.39 -10.73
CA MET A 648 43.05 4.70 -9.29
C MET A 648 41.99 5.79 -9.03
N LEU A 649 41.96 6.85 -9.84
CA LEU A 649 41.00 7.95 -9.73
C LEU A 649 39.57 7.49 -10.01
N ASN A 650 39.34 6.68 -11.05
CA ASN A 650 38.03 6.12 -11.38
C ASN A 650 37.54 5.18 -10.30
N ARG A 651 38.41 4.35 -9.70
CA ARG A 651 38.07 3.48 -8.55
C ARG A 651 37.72 4.32 -7.33
N ALA A 652 38.47 5.36 -7.05
CA ALA A 652 38.17 6.25 -5.93
C ALA A 652 36.81 6.92 -6.08
N LEU A 653 36.50 7.42 -7.29
CA LEU A 653 35.21 8.00 -7.62
C LEU A 653 34.07 6.99 -7.46
N PHE A 654 34.25 5.77 -8.01
CA PHE A 654 33.25 4.70 -7.90
C PHE A 654 32.93 4.36 -6.43
N ILE A 655 33.96 4.15 -5.60
CA ILE A 655 33.78 3.83 -4.18
C ILE A 655 33.08 4.99 -3.44
N GLN A 656 33.47 6.23 -3.74
CA GLN A 656 32.84 7.40 -3.12
C GLN A 656 31.33 7.46 -3.43
N ILE A 657 30.95 7.31 -4.70
CA ILE A 657 29.53 7.33 -5.10
C ILE A 657 28.81 6.11 -4.53
N ALA A 658 29.43 4.92 -4.58
CA ALA A 658 28.84 3.70 -4.03
C ALA A 658 28.49 3.81 -2.54
N ILE A 659 29.36 4.40 -1.72
CA ILE A 659 29.07 4.61 -0.28
C ILE A 659 27.81 5.45 -0.09
N PHE A 660 27.65 6.53 -0.86
CA PHE A 660 26.47 7.40 -0.75
C PHE A 660 25.19 6.75 -1.26
N PHE A 661 25.26 5.80 -2.20
CA PHE A 661 24.09 5.06 -2.66
C PHE A 661 23.76 3.85 -1.76
N VAL A 662 24.78 3.07 -1.40
CA VAL A 662 24.58 1.81 -0.64
C VAL A 662 24.19 2.07 0.81
N PHE A 663 24.75 3.11 1.45
CA PHE A 663 24.49 3.32 2.87
C PHE A 663 23.04 3.69 3.19
N PRO A 664 22.39 4.67 2.53
CA PRO A 664 20.96 4.92 2.72
C PRO A 664 20.08 3.73 2.32
N LEU A 665 20.47 2.99 1.29
CA LEU A 665 19.77 1.78 0.86
C LEU A 665 19.81 0.69 1.93
N PHE A 666 20.97 0.46 2.54
CA PHE A 666 21.12 -0.51 3.63
C PHE A 666 20.23 -0.17 4.82
N VAL A 667 20.22 1.10 5.25
CA VAL A 667 19.35 1.55 6.34
C VAL A 667 17.87 1.47 5.94
N GLY A 668 17.53 1.80 4.70
CA GLY A 668 16.17 1.66 4.17
C GLY A 668 15.69 0.21 4.15
N ILE A 669 16.54 -0.74 3.74
CA ILE A 669 16.24 -2.18 3.80
C ILE A 669 16.05 -2.63 5.25
N LEU A 670 16.92 -2.19 6.17
CA LEU A 670 16.79 -2.51 7.59
C LEU A 670 15.44 -2.07 8.16
N HIS A 671 15.03 -0.82 7.88
CA HIS A 671 13.70 -0.32 8.25
C HIS A 671 12.58 -1.16 7.63
N SER A 672 12.75 -1.56 6.36
CA SER A 672 11.71 -2.29 5.61
C SER A 672 11.44 -3.67 6.21
N VAL A 673 12.43 -4.36 6.77
CA VAL A 673 12.22 -5.65 7.43
C VAL A 673 11.17 -5.54 8.55
N PHE A 674 11.29 -4.52 9.39
CA PHE A 674 10.34 -4.31 10.50
C PHE A 674 9.01 -3.70 10.03
N GLY A 675 9.06 -2.78 9.06
CA GLY A 675 7.85 -2.22 8.47
C GLY A 675 7.00 -3.27 7.74
N ILE A 676 7.62 -4.17 7.00
CA ILE A 676 6.94 -5.28 6.33
C ILE A 676 6.39 -6.28 7.36
N LYS A 677 7.14 -6.58 8.44
CA LYS A 677 6.63 -7.46 9.50
C LYS A 677 5.39 -6.87 10.17
N PHE A 678 5.39 -5.59 10.48
CA PHE A 678 4.20 -4.90 11.02
C PHE A 678 3.02 -4.95 10.04
N ALA A 679 3.27 -4.62 8.79
CA ALA A 679 2.24 -4.59 7.79
C ALA A 679 1.73 -5.99 7.41
N SER A 680 2.56 -7.03 7.50
CA SER A 680 2.12 -8.42 7.31
C SER A 680 1.11 -8.85 8.36
N SER A 681 1.22 -8.40 9.60
CA SER A 681 0.20 -8.69 10.63
C SER A 681 -1.16 -8.05 10.31
N ILE A 682 -1.18 -6.96 9.53
CA ILE A 682 -2.42 -6.38 9.00
C ILE A 682 -2.94 -7.20 7.81
N ILE A 683 -2.04 -7.64 6.93
CA ILE A 683 -2.40 -8.39 5.71
C ILE A 683 -2.87 -9.80 6.05
N GLU A 684 -2.42 -10.41 7.14
CA GLU A 684 -2.90 -11.73 7.60
C GLU A 684 -4.42 -11.78 7.77
N VAL A 685 -5.08 -10.62 7.95
CA VAL A 685 -6.55 -10.50 7.92
C VAL A 685 -7.11 -10.79 6.51
N PHE A 686 -6.33 -10.50 5.45
CA PHE A 686 -6.71 -10.71 4.05
C PHE A 686 -6.23 -12.05 3.49
N GLY A 687 -5.46 -12.84 4.24
CA GLY A 687 -4.95 -14.15 3.83
C GLY A 687 -3.48 -14.38 4.20
N SER A 688 -3.09 -15.63 4.35
CA SER A 688 -1.75 -16.02 4.75
C SER A 688 -0.77 -16.01 3.58
N GLY A 689 0.13 -15.03 3.53
CA GLY A 689 1.45 -15.20 2.96
C GLY A 689 1.66 -15.08 1.46
N GLY A 690 2.22 -14.03 1.02
CA GLY A 690 2.86 -13.80 -0.28
C GLY A 690 4.15 -13.00 -0.17
N LEU A 691 4.62 -12.73 1.07
CA LEU A 691 5.79 -11.88 1.31
C LEU A 691 7.05 -12.37 0.60
N LEU A 692 7.33 -13.66 0.63
CA LEU A 692 8.51 -14.22 -0.03
C LEU A 692 8.46 -14.06 -1.56
N ALA A 693 7.27 -14.14 -2.16
CA ALA A 693 7.10 -13.94 -3.61
C ALA A 693 7.24 -12.47 -4.03
N SER A 694 6.95 -11.52 -3.15
CA SER A 694 7.06 -10.08 -3.43
C SER A 694 8.51 -9.57 -3.43
N ILE A 695 9.43 -10.21 -2.70
CA ILE A 695 10.83 -9.78 -2.54
C ILE A 695 11.59 -9.72 -3.88
N PRO A 696 11.58 -10.75 -4.74
CA PRO A 696 12.31 -10.70 -6.01
C PRO A 696 11.83 -9.59 -6.95
N ILE A 697 10.52 -9.34 -6.99
CA ILE A 697 9.92 -8.31 -7.85
C ILE A 697 10.34 -6.92 -7.36
N THR A 698 10.18 -6.65 -6.07
CA THR A 698 10.59 -5.39 -5.45
C THR A 698 12.10 -5.15 -5.61
N ALA A 699 12.93 -6.18 -5.40
CA ALA A 699 14.38 -6.11 -5.58
C ALA A 699 14.76 -5.82 -7.04
N SER A 700 14.11 -6.45 -8.01
CA SER A 700 14.40 -6.21 -9.44
C SER A 700 14.06 -4.77 -9.84
N MET A 701 12.91 -4.23 -9.41
CA MET A 701 12.56 -2.83 -9.65
C MET A 701 13.57 -1.85 -9.02
N LEU A 702 13.99 -2.14 -7.80
CA LEU A 702 14.99 -1.35 -7.08
C LEU A 702 16.35 -1.38 -7.80
N ILE A 703 16.81 -2.54 -8.25
CA ILE A 703 18.05 -2.69 -9.01
C ILE A 703 17.97 -1.93 -10.34
N LEU A 704 16.88 -2.05 -11.08
CA LEU A 704 16.71 -1.38 -12.37
C LEU A 704 16.69 0.15 -12.22
N ILE A 705 15.87 0.69 -11.35
CA ILE A 705 15.68 2.15 -11.22
C ILE A 705 16.83 2.76 -10.41
N TYR A 706 17.03 2.30 -9.17
CA TYR A 706 18.05 2.88 -8.29
C TYR A 706 19.47 2.58 -8.76
N GLY A 707 19.71 1.36 -9.20
CA GLY A 707 20.96 0.95 -9.82
C GLY A 707 21.24 1.67 -11.16
N GLY A 708 20.21 1.89 -11.98
CA GLY A 708 20.27 2.70 -13.18
C GLY A 708 20.72 4.15 -12.90
N TYR A 709 20.12 4.81 -11.89
CA TYR A 709 20.53 6.13 -11.44
C TYR A 709 21.96 6.14 -10.88
N PHE A 710 22.37 5.11 -10.14
CA PHE A 710 23.74 4.96 -9.67
C PHE A 710 24.73 4.92 -10.85
N LEU A 711 24.45 4.11 -11.87
CA LEU A 711 25.29 3.96 -13.04
C LEU A 711 25.40 5.28 -13.84
N LEU A 712 24.24 5.92 -14.09
CA LEU A 712 24.19 7.22 -14.76
C LEU A 712 24.97 8.30 -13.98
N THR A 713 24.86 8.29 -12.66
CA THR A 713 25.59 9.22 -11.79
C THR A 713 27.08 8.99 -11.87
N TYR A 714 27.54 7.74 -11.82
CA TYR A 714 28.96 7.40 -11.95
C TYR A 714 29.52 7.81 -13.30
N LEU A 715 28.83 7.47 -14.40
CA LEU A 715 29.28 7.80 -15.75
C LEU A 715 29.34 9.32 -15.99
N SER A 716 28.33 10.06 -15.51
CA SER A 716 28.30 11.52 -15.60
C SER A 716 29.40 12.17 -14.74
N SER A 717 29.60 11.70 -13.51
CA SER A 717 30.66 12.17 -12.61
C SER A 717 32.05 11.91 -13.19
N LYS A 718 32.25 10.73 -13.77
CA LYS A 718 33.52 10.38 -14.46
C LYS A 718 33.82 11.35 -15.61
N ARG A 719 32.81 11.70 -16.42
CA ARG A 719 32.98 12.70 -17.50
C ARG A 719 33.31 14.09 -16.93
N ILE A 720 32.61 14.54 -15.90
CA ILE A 720 32.85 15.84 -15.25
C ILE A 720 34.32 15.98 -14.79
N ILE A 721 34.90 14.91 -14.23
CA ILE A 721 36.27 14.89 -13.72
C ILE A 721 37.32 14.79 -14.87
N SER A 722 36.96 14.20 -16.04
CA SER A 722 37.85 14.03 -17.18
C SER A 722 37.79 15.18 -18.20
N GLU A 723 36.69 15.87 -18.41
CA GLU A 723 36.52 16.88 -19.50
C GLU A 723 37.38 18.14 -19.38
N LYS A 724 37.93 18.48 -18.21
CA LYS A 724 38.88 19.60 -18.09
C LYS A 724 40.29 19.30 -18.60
N GLN A 725 40.58 18.07 -19.00
CA GLN A 725 41.82 17.71 -19.61
C GLN A 725 41.90 18.16 -21.09
N LEU A 726 40.76 18.04 -21.81
CA LEU A 726 40.65 18.39 -23.24
C LEU A 726 40.54 19.90 -23.54
N ARG A 727 40.41 20.74 -22.54
CA ARG A 727 40.36 22.22 -22.70
C ARG A 727 41.65 22.93 -22.28
N ARG A 728 42.69 22.21 -21.87
CA ARG A 728 44.02 22.76 -21.50
C ARG A 728 45.16 22.27 -22.38
N ASP A 729 44.92 21.26 -23.20
CA ASP A 729 45.73 20.85 -24.34
C ASP A 729 45.15 21.46 -25.65
#